data_55c33e0ca8296c94e2a606eff33ee402
#
_entry.id   55c33e0ca8296c94e2a606eff33ee402
#
_cell.length_a   1.000
_cell.length_b   1.000
_cell.length_c   1.000
_cell.angle_alpha   90.00
_cell.angle_beta   90.00
_cell.angle_gamma   90.00
#
_symmetry.space_group_name_H-M   'P 1'
#
loop_
_entity.id
_entity.type
_entity.pdbx_description
1 polymer ?
#
loop_
_entity_poly.entity_id
_entity_poly.type
_entity_poly.pdbx_seq_one_letter_code
_entity_poly.pdbx_strand_id
1 'polypeptide(L)'
;MVQKPAINYTNVTYESIQAAIKAWIQAKFPDTWSDMYESSMGQVWVEAVAYAFDQLNFGLNYAANEVYLPSARDRQSVMDIGKAVGYQMRTATAASVKCAVSIASVQAKDVVIPPGVTLTATSGVTFRTLEQWYIPAGSLSAEIYMSEGVAHSDSFTSDGSSFQKFKLTTNEVVHGSITASVSGTEWTKVDGLIMADSATQAYEIEYDVDDYGYVKFGDGTNGIVPAMGEPITVNYRVGGGLAGNVAVGEINQVDNNNCYLRDILPTTYVAVTFYNSERGTGGLEAETVEHAKMGIPHWTKAAGRAVTINDFNILAVQFNDPTYGSPAFASAKLKYIIPEYNIVQMFLWARDNGGNIVVPSSGLKDAIFAYFMNDGTNSVRVACTEMEVEDGGILKIDVNAELTVDSDYSIATVEGDVSTALNSFFDSTDVIPGYDIRLSHVYRIIQDVSGVLHTLIVNVTAHRETSEVLAGTSGTFDLPPGQPIAPGSVVIADDSNTLTDDKDGNLVGDGSGTIDYDTGAYSFTLTAPSGDIVATYGIIEMYQRGKAEQTLDGTTETIKGVLQYPPVIPIDPVSGANGIAFAVADRVVVDDGNGNLVGDVNPLGVNRIDYDTGAYEFTLSTLPANGSILYSTYKQLLRVNAEDIPIDASDMPVKGTWTFSSSS
;
A
#
# COMPACT_ATOMS: atom_id res chain seq x y z
N MET A 1 -5.17 26.22 -16.43
CA MET A 1 -6.40 26.11 -17.26
C MET A 1 -7.53 25.74 -16.32
N VAL A 2 -8.68 26.43 -16.38
CA VAL A 2 -9.86 26.03 -15.60
C VAL A 2 -10.36 24.69 -16.16
N GLN A 3 -10.41 23.66 -15.32
CA GLN A 3 -10.74 22.31 -15.74
C GLN A 3 -12.26 22.23 -16.05
N LYS A 4 -12.61 21.66 -17.19
CA LYS A 4 -14.02 21.50 -17.60
C LYS A 4 -14.79 20.63 -16.58
N PRO A 5 -16.04 20.99 -16.19
CA PRO A 5 -16.86 20.14 -15.31
C PRO A 5 -16.97 18.70 -15.81
N ALA A 6 -16.98 17.73 -14.88
CA ALA A 6 -17.08 16.32 -15.23
C ALA A 6 -18.43 15.99 -15.89
N ILE A 7 -19.50 16.58 -15.35
CA ILE A 7 -20.87 16.40 -15.82
C ILE A 7 -21.45 17.76 -16.18
N ASN A 8 -22.07 17.86 -17.34
CA ASN A 8 -22.83 19.04 -17.74
C ASN A 8 -24.31 18.84 -17.39
N TYR A 9 -24.74 19.37 -16.25
CA TYR A 9 -26.11 19.24 -15.77
C TYR A 9 -27.11 20.08 -16.55
N THR A 10 -26.69 21.19 -17.11
CA THR A 10 -27.58 22.12 -17.81
C THR A 10 -27.75 21.77 -19.28
N ASN A 11 -26.82 21.02 -19.86
CA ASN A 11 -26.74 20.69 -21.30
C ASN A 11 -26.83 21.95 -22.20
N VAL A 12 -26.33 23.08 -21.72
CA VAL A 12 -26.35 24.37 -22.41
C VAL A 12 -24.92 24.71 -22.81
N THR A 13 -24.71 25.11 -24.07
CA THR A 13 -23.40 25.54 -24.61
C THR A 13 -23.46 26.99 -25.05
N TYR A 14 -22.31 27.62 -25.24
CA TYR A 14 -22.17 28.98 -25.78
C TYR A 14 -23.01 29.14 -27.06
N GLU A 15 -22.90 28.20 -28.01
CA GLU A 15 -23.61 28.23 -29.29
C GLU A 15 -25.14 28.16 -29.09
N SER A 16 -25.59 27.29 -28.14
CA SER A 16 -27.04 27.19 -27.86
C SER A 16 -27.59 28.45 -27.20
N ILE A 17 -26.82 29.12 -26.35
CA ILE A 17 -27.19 30.41 -25.75
C ILE A 17 -27.25 31.49 -26.81
N GLN A 18 -26.23 31.56 -27.66
CA GLN A 18 -26.19 32.53 -28.76
C GLN A 18 -27.37 32.34 -29.71
N ALA A 19 -27.67 31.09 -30.09
CA ALA A 19 -28.81 30.76 -30.96
C ALA A 19 -30.15 31.14 -30.31
N ALA A 20 -30.31 30.87 -29.01
CA ALA A 20 -31.54 31.25 -28.27
C ALA A 20 -31.73 32.78 -28.19
N ILE A 21 -30.65 33.53 -27.94
CA ILE A 21 -30.71 34.99 -27.93
C ILE A 21 -31.07 35.53 -29.31
N LYS A 22 -30.44 35.01 -30.39
CA LYS A 22 -30.76 35.42 -31.78
C LYS A 22 -32.22 35.12 -32.12
N ALA A 23 -32.70 33.92 -31.81
CA ALA A 23 -34.10 33.54 -32.03
C ALA A 23 -35.09 34.42 -31.27
N TRP A 24 -34.78 34.78 -30.02
CA TRP A 24 -35.59 35.70 -29.24
C TRP A 24 -35.62 37.09 -29.81
N ILE A 25 -34.48 37.65 -30.25
CA ILE A 25 -34.39 38.97 -30.90
C ILE A 25 -35.22 38.99 -32.20
N GLN A 26 -35.08 37.96 -33.03
CA GLN A 26 -35.82 37.86 -34.29
C GLN A 26 -37.35 37.74 -34.06
N ALA A 27 -37.76 37.01 -33.02
CA ALA A 27 -39.18 36.90 -32.67
C ALA A 27 -39.77 38.18 -32.09
N LYS A 28 -38.98 38.99 -31.34
CA LYS A 28 -39.41 40.16 -30.62
C LYS A 28 -39.28 41.45 -31.43
N PHE A 29 -38.27 41.54 -32.30
CA PHE A 29 -37.91 42.75 -33.06
C PHE A 29 -37.67 42.46 -34.56
N PRO A 30 -38.64 41.82 -35.27
CA PRO A 30 -38.40 41.31 -36.63
C PRO A 30 -38.08 42.44 -37.64
N ASP A 31 -38.66 43.60 -37.46
CA ASP A 31 -38.54 44.72 -38.40
C ASP A 31 -37.44 45.74 -38.00
N THR A 32 -36.99 45.71 -36.76
CA THR A 32 -36.06 46.76 -36.22
C THR A 32 -34.65 46.24 -36.03
N TRP A 33 -34.47 44.93 -35.90
CA TRP A 33 -33.16 44.30 -35.76
C TRP A 33 -33.06 43.03 -36.62
N SER A 34 -32.78 43.25 -37.88
CA SER A 34 -32.65 42.15 -38.86
C SER A 34 -31.20 41.82 -39.22
N ASP A 35 -30.24 42.67 -38.81
CA ASP A 35 -28.81 42.47 -39.09
C ASP A 35 -28.17 41.54 -38.04
N MET A 36 -27.93 40.28 -38.44
CA MET A 36 -27.29 39.23 -37.63
C MET A 36 -25.94 38.81 -38.19
N TYR A 37 -25.29 39.66 -39.01
CA TYR A 37 -23.97 39.39 -39.55
C TYR A 37 -22.90 39.50 -38.47
N GLU A 38 -21.84 38.69 -38.56
CA GLU A 38 -20.73 38.69 -37.59
C GLU A 38 -20.04 40.04 -37.42
N SER A 39 -20.06 40.86 -38.45
CA SER A 39 -19.47 42.22 -38.45
C SER A 39 -20.36 43.30 -37.83
N SER A 40 -21.58 42.96 -37.44
CA SER A 40 -22.50 43.95 -36.89
C SER A 40 -22.26 44.22 -35.40
N MET A 41 -22.45 45.47 -34.94
CA MET A 41 -22.35 45.83 -33.54
C MET A 41 -23.37 45.06 -32.68
N GLY A 42 -24.54 44.73 -33.24
CA GLY A 42 -25.55 43.95 -32.57
C GLY A 42 -25.08 42.52 -32.27
N GLN A 43 -24.36 41.92 -33.20
CA GLN A 43 -23.79 40.58 -33.01
C GLN A 43 -22.75 40.59 -31.87
N VAL A 44 -21.89 41.59 -31.76
CA VAL A 44 -20.93 41.75 -30.67
C VAL A 44 -21.63 41.74 -29.30
N TRP A 45 -22.78 42.44 -29.18
CA TRP A 45 -23.56 42.39 -27.94
C TRP A 45 -24.18 41.02 -27.65
N VAL A 46 -24.68 40.32 -28.67
CA VAL A 46 -25.18 38.95 -28.53
C VAL A 46 -24.09 38.00 -28.05
N GLU A 47 -22.90 38.11 -28.62
CA GLU A 47 -21.74 37.31 -28.23
C GLU A 47 -21.25 37.63 -26.81
N ALA A 48 -21.16 38.90 -26.45
CA ALA A 48 -20.77 39.30 -25.09
C ALA A 48 -21.76 38.77 -24.03
N VAL A 49 -23.06 38.88 -24.30
CA VAL A 49 -24.08 38.33 -23.40
C VAL A 49 -24.03 36.82 -23.37
N ALA A 50 -23.91 36.14 -24.52
CA ALA A 50 -23.81 34.71 -24.60
C ALA A 50 -22.56 34.20 -23.83
N TYR A 51 -21.41 34.87 -23.94
CA TYR A 51 -20.21 34.57 -23.19
C TYR A 51 -20.41 34.73 -21.67
N ALA A 52 -21.05 35.82 -21.24
CA ALA A 52 -21.33 36.05 -19.83
C ALA A 52 -22.22 34.93 -19.24
N PHE A 53 -23.27 34.51 -19.98
CA PHE A 53 -24.12 33.41 -19.58
C PHE A 53 -23.42 32.07 -19.60
N ASP A 54 -22.52 31.83 -20.55
CA ASP A 54 -21.69 30.61 -20.60
C ASP A 54 -20.77 30.51 -19.38
N GLN A 55 -20.16 31.64 -18.95
CA GLN A 55 -19.36 31.69 -17.73
C GLN A 55 -20.21 31.38 -16.46
N LEU A 56 -21.41 31.96 -16.39
CA LEU A 56 -22.35 31.65 -15.29
C LEU A 56 -22.77 30.18 -15.30
N ASN A 57 -23.08 29.65 -16.48
CA ASN A 57 -23.44 28.24 -16.68
C ASN A 57 -22.28 27.30 -16.30
N PHE A 58 -21.05 27.65 -16.68
CA PHE A 58 -19.87 26.94 -16.25
C PHE A 58 -19.76 26.93 -14.72
N GLY A 59 -19.89 28.07 -14.07
CA GLY A 59 -19.86 28.16 -12.61
C GLY A 59 -20.96 27.34 -11.93
N LEU A 60 -22.18 27.33 -12.50
CA LEU A 60 -23.27 26.52 -11.98
C LEU A 60 -23.00 25.01 -12.12
N ASN A 61 -22.53 24.56 -13.28
CA ASN A 61 -22.15 23.18 -13.52
C ASN A 61 -20.97 22.77 -12.63
N TYR A 62 -19.99 23.64 -12.45
CA TYR A 62 -18.86 23.40 -11.54
C TYR A 62 -19.35 23.20 -10.12
N ALA A 63 -20.14 24.14 -9.57
CA ALA A 63 -20.70 24.05 -8.23
C ALA A 63 -21.57 22.80 -8.04
N ALA A 64 -22.38 22.43 -9.05
CA ALA A 64 -23.20 21.23 -8.99
C ALA A 64 -22.36 19.94 -8.97
N ASN A 65 -21.23 19.90 -9.67
CA ASN A 65 -20.30 18.74 -9.63
C ASN A 65 -19.63 18.63 -8.27
N GLU A 66 -19.29 19.74 -7.61
CA GLU A 66 -18.60 19.74 -6.32
C GLU A 66 -19.47 19.27 -5.14
N VAL A 67 -20.79 19.18 -5.29
CA VAL A 67 -21.70 18.66 -4.25
C VAL A 67 -21.65 17.13 -4.14
N TYR A 68 -21.28 16.43 -5.21
CA TYR A 68 -21.29 14.96 -5.25
C TYR A 68 -19.89 14.40 -5.26
N LEU A 69 -19.57 13.53 -4.30
CA LEU A 69 -18.26 12.93 -4.12
C LEU A 69 -17.63 12.35 -5.41
N PRO A 70 -18.32 11.58 -6.26
CA PRO A 70 -17.71 11.02 -7.49
C PRO A 70 -17.29 12.09 -8.50
N SER A 71 -17.99 13.22 -8.57
CA SER A 71 -17.73 14.30 -9.53
C SER A 71 -16.93 15.46 -8.94
N ALA A 72 -16.81 15.55 -7.61
CA ALA A 72 -16.02 16.56 -6.92
C ALA A 72 -14.53 16.45 -7.31
N ARG A 73 -13.89 17.59 -7.53
CA ARG A 73 -12.48 17.68 -7.92
C ARG A 73 -11.68 18.60 -7.02
N ASP A 74 -12.38 19.51 -6.34
CA ASP A 74 -11.77 20.42 -5.40
C ASP A 74 -11.50 19.69 -4.08
N ARG A 75 -10.25 19.79 -3.58
CA ARG A 75 -9.84 19.21 -2.30
C ARG A 75 -10.75 19.65 -1.15
N GLN A 76 -11.14 20.97 -1.13
CA GLN A 76 -12.05 21.49 -0.10
C GLN A 76 -13.41 20.78 -0.12
N SER A 77 -14.00 20.62 -1.30
CA SER A 77 -15.29 19.97 -1.45
C SER A 77 -15.28 18.53 -0.94
N VAL A 78 -14.21 17.78 -1.27
CA VAL A 78 -14.05 16.40 -0.81
C VAL A 78 -13.81 16.34 0.70
N MET A 79 -13.01 17.27 1.27
CA MET A 79 -12.80 17.38 2.72
C MET A 79 -14.12 17.67 3.45
N ASP A 80 -14.94 18.60 2.95
CA ASP A 80 -16.23 18.97 3.56
C ASP A 80 -17.25 17.82 3.50
N ILE A 81 -17.30 17.09 2.37
CA ILE A 81 -18.14 15.88 2.24
C ILE A 81 -17.65 14.80 3.20
N GLY A 82 -16.33 14.57 3.28
CA GLY A 82 -15.74 13.60 4.21
C GLY A 82 -16.06 13.94 5.67
N LYS A 83 -15.87 15.20 6.05
CA LYS A 83 -16.15 15.69 7.41
C LYS A 83 -17.63 15.49 7.80
N ALA A 84 -18.57 15.65 6.88
CA ALA A 84 -19.98 15.44 7.13
C ALA A 84 -20.32 13.98 7.55
N VAL A 85 -19.48 13.01 7.19
CA VAL A 85 -19.62 11.59 7.54
C VAL A 85 -18.55 11.11 8.54
N GLY A 86 -17.81 12.04 9.17
CA GLY A 86 -16.78 11.74 10.16
C GLY A 86 -15.46 11.22 9.57
N TYR A 87 -15.23 11.40 8.27
CA TYR A 87 -13.96 11.09 7.60
C TYR A 87 -13.08 12.33 7.58
N GLN A 88 -11.89 12.22 8.13
CA GLN A 88 -10.89 13.30 8.06
C GLN A 88 -9.78 12.89 7.09
N MET A 89 -9.58 13.66 6.03
CA MET A 89 -8.44 13.46 5.12
C MET A 89 -7.13 13.60 5.90
N ARG A 90 -6.23 12.65 5.69
CA ARG A 90 -4.96 12.58 6.39
C ARG A 90 -3.96 13.59 5.80
N THR A 91 -3.28 14.35 6.67
CA THR A 91 -2.06 15.09 6.34
C THR A 91 -0.86 14.12 6.31
N ALA A 92 0.35 14.60 6.04
CA ALA A 92 1.54 13.76 6.04
C ALA A 92 1.74 13.07 7.40
N THR A 93 2.10 11.78 7.37
CA THR A 93 2.37 10.99 8.59
C THR A 93 3.86 10.88 8.85
N ALA A 94 4.25 10.75 10.11
CA ALA A 94 5.64 10.58 10.50
C ALA A 94 6.12 9.16 10.27
N ALA A 95 7.37 9.01 9.83
CA ALA A 95 8.06 7.74 9.86
C ALA A 95 8.50 7.36 11.28
N SER A 96 8.57 6.07 11.55
CA SER A 96 9.19 5.50 12.75
C SER A 96 10.39 4.67 12.37
N VAL A 97 11.45 4.77 13.17
CA VAL A 97 12.65 3.93 13.05
C VAL A 97 12.90 3.15 14.32
N LYS A 98 13.26 1.89 14.20
CA LYS A 98 13.75 1.08 15.30
C LYS A 98 15.26 1.28 15.43
N CYS A 99 15.69 1.77 16.59
CA CYS A 99 17.08 2.02 16.90
C CYS A 99 17.60 1.02 17.93
N ALA A 100 18.70 0.35 17.62
CA ALA A 100 19.54 -0.30 18.60
C ALA A 100 20.33 0.79 19.35
N VAL A 101 20.13 0.87 20.65
CA VAL A 101 20.87 1.79 21.52
C VAL A 101 21.88 1.04 22.36
N SER A 102 23.10 1.55 22.47
CA SER A 102 24.18 0.87 23.20
C SER A 102 25.05 1.82 24.02
N ILE A 103 25.67 1.29 25.06
CA ILE A 103 26.60 1.97 25.98
C ILE A 103 27.93 1.24 26.02
N ALA A 104 29.02 1.98 26.20
CA ALA A 104 30.38 1.43 26.18
C ALA A 104 30.67 0.46 27.34
N SER A 105 30.00 0.60 28.49
CA SER A 105 30.20 -0.25 29.67
C SER A 105 28.88 -0.46 30.41
N VAL A 106 28.73 -1.67 30.94
CA VAL A 106 27.56 -2.05 31.77
C VAL A 106 27.41 -1.12 32.98
N GLN A 107 26.18 -0.65 33.21
CA GLN A 107 25.85 0.19 34.35
C GLN A 107 25.11 -0.61 35.43
N ALA A 108 25.31 -0.21 36.69
CA ALA A 108 24.64 -0.84 37.85
C ALA A 108 23.18 -0.41 38.01
N LYS A 109 22.75 0.61 37.28
CA LYS A 109 21.37 1.12 37.23
C LYS A 109 20.93 1.31 35.78
N ASP A 110 19.61 1.42 35.59
CA ASP A 110 19.05 1.70 34.30
C ASP A 110 19.59 3.02 33.74
N VAL A 111 19.91 3.03 32.45
CA VAL A 111 20.17 4.28 31.72
C VAL A 111 18.86 4.76 31.12
N VAL A 112 18.45 5.94 31.53
CA VAL A 112 17.22 6.58 31.05
C VAL A 112 17.49 7.33 29.77
N ILE A 113 16.70 7.05 28.75
CA ILE A 113 16.61 7.81 27.50
C ILE A 113 15.31 8.61 27.59
N PRO A 114 15.38 9.92 27.87
CA PRO A 114 14.17 10.72 28.07
C PRO A 114 13.44 11.00 26.74
N PRO A 115 12.16 11.39 26.77
CA PRO A 115 11.49 11.96 25.61
C PRO A 115 12.20 13.25 25.18
N GLY A 116 12.26 13.47 23.85
CA GLY A 116 12.87 14.67 23.28
C GLY A 116 14.34 14.55 22.88
N VAL A 117 14.99 13.39 23.06
CA VAL A 117 16.30 13.13 22.44
C VAL A 117 16.13 13.20 20.92
N THR A 118 16.94 14.03 20.27
CA THR A 118 16.80 14.35 18.85
C THR A 118 18.07 13.96 18.11
N LEU A 119 17.93 13.22 17.02
CA LEU A 119 19.00 12.77 16.13
C LEU A 119 18.65 13.14 14.70
N THR A 120 19.66 13.35 13.85
CA THR A 120 19.47 13.69 12.45
C THR A 120 20.10 12.61 11.57
N ALA A 121 19.31 12.00 10.71
CA ALA A 121 19.80 11.02 9.73
C ALA A 121 20.75 11.68 8.71
N THR A 122 21.53 10.89 8.00
CA THR A 122 22.45 11.37 6.93
C THR A 122 21.71 12.12 5.82
N SER A 123 20.46 11.75 5.56
CA SER A 123 19.52 12.44 4.66
C SER A 123 19.07 13.83 5.13
N GLY A 124 19.39 14.22 6.37
CA GLY A 124 18.97 15.49 6.98
C GLY A 124 17.63 15.41 7.73
N VAL A 125 16.94 14.29 7.70
CA VAL A 125 15.67 14.07 8.41
C VAL A 125 15.93 13.92 9.91
N THR A 126 15.10 14.57 10.72
CA THR A 126 15.23 14.59 12.17
C THR A 126 14.26 13.62 12.84
N PHE A 127 14.79 12.79 13.73
CA PHE A 127 14.03 11.85 14.57
C PHE A 127 14.14 12.21 16.03
N ARG A 128 13.12 11.87 16.81
CA ARG A 128 13.10 12.10 18.25
C ARG A 128 12.41 10.98 19.00
N THR A 129 12.81 10.81 20.27
CA THR A 129 12.07 9.96 21.21
C THR A 129 10.81 10.70 21.69
N LEU A 130 9.64 10.05 21.60
CA LEU A 130 8.38 10.60 22.12
C LEU A 130 8.11 10.13 23.54
N GLU A 131 8.61 8.94 23.89
CA GLU A 131 8.44 8.29 25.18
C GLU A 131 9.78 8.11 25.90
N GLN A 132 9.70 7.76 27.17
CA GLN A 132 10.87 7.44 27.97
C GLN A 132 11.23 5.97 27.80
N TRP A 133 12.50 5.72 27.43
CA TRP A 133 13.05 4.39 27.23
C TRP A 133 14.17 4.10 28.25
N TYR A 134 14.56 2.83 28.37
CA TYR A 134 15.59 2.39 29.30
C TYR A 134 16.53 1.38 28.66
N ILE A 135 17.84 1.52 28.94
CA ILE A 135 18.76 0.39 28.84
C ILE A 135 18.81 -0.22 30.25
N PRO A 136 18.34 -1.48 30.45
CA PRO A 136 18.26 -2.09 31.77
C PRO A 136 19.62 -2.21 32.43
N ALA A 137 19.65 -2.11 33.77
CA ALA A 137 20.83 -2.37 34.57
C ALA A 137 21.41 -3.76 34.23
N GLY A 138 22.71 -3.84 34.05
CA GLY A 138 23.39 -5.08 33.66
C GLY A 138 23.38 -5.38 32.14
N SER A 139 22.70 -4.58 31.32
CA SER A 139 22.68 -4.71 29.86
C SER A 139 23.60 -3.67 29.21
N LEU A 140 24.12 -4.01 28.02
CA LEU A 140 24.90 -3.09 27.18
C LEU A 140 24.07 -2.40 26.11
N SER A 141 22.89 -2.93 25.79
CA SER A 141 22.04 -2.43 24.72
C SER A 141 20.56 -2.64 25.01
N ALA A 142 19.73 -1.90 24.26
CA ALA A 142 18.29 -2.06 24.19
C ALA A 142 17.81 -1.67 22.78
N GLU A 143 16.56 -1.94 22.48
CA GLU A 143 15.88 -1.48 21.27
C GLU A 143 14.82 -0.44 21.65
N ILE A 144 14.76 0.63 20.88
CA ILE A 144 13.80 1.72 21.09
C ILE A 144 13.21 2.17 19.77
N TYR A 145 12.10 2.90 19.81
CA TYR A 145 11.53 3.55 18.63
C TYR A 145 11.72 5.06 18.70
N MET A 146 12.07 5.65 17.57
CA MET A 146 12.12 7.09 17.37
C MET A 146 11.19 7.48 16.24
N SER A 147 10.50 8.61 16.40
CA SER A 147 9.56 9.11 15.41
C SER A 147 10.09 10.38 14.76
N GLU A 148 9.82 10.53 13.47
CA GLU A 148 10.19 11.69 12.67
C GLU A 148 9.53 12.97 13.16
N GLY A 149 10.17 14.08 12.91
CA GLY A 149 9.66 15.43 13.02
C GLY A 149 10.33 16.30 14.06
N VAL A 150 10.40 17.57 13.73
CA VAL A 150 10.95 18.62 14.60
C VAL A 150 9.82 19.19 15.48
N ALA A 151 10.05 19.30 16.79
CA ALA A 151 9.07 19.90 17.69
C ALA A 151 8.88 21.39 17.37
N HIS A 152 7.65 21.81 17.31
CA HIS A 152 7.24 23.20 17.13
C HIS A 152 6.16 23.58 18.16
N SER A 153 6.08 24.88 18.48
CA SER A 153 5.12 25.38 19.45
C SER A 153 4.63 26.76 19.05
N ASP A 154 3.32 26.90 18.91
CA ASP A 154 2.66 28.19 18.69
C ASP A 154 1.95 28.65 19.96
N SER A 155 1.95 29.96 20.18
CA SER A 155 1.31 30.58 21.34
C SER A 155 0.24 31.57 20.90
N PHE A 156 -0.93 31.45 21.48
CA PHE A 156 -2.09 32.29 21.22
C PHE A 156 -2.66 32.80 22.54
N THR A 157 -3.58 33.76 22.45
CA THR A 157 -4.32 34.27 23.60
C THR A 157 -5.81 34.18 23.32
N SER A 158 -6.57 33.62 24.23
CA SER A 158 -8.02 33.56 24.12
C SER A 158 -8.67 34.95 24.17
N ASP A 159 -9.62 35.19 23.30
CA ASP A 159 -10.49 36.38 23.33
C ASP A 159 -11.81 36.16 24.09
N GLY A 160 -12.05 34.94 24.58
CA GLY A 160 -13.25 34.53 25.29
C GLY A 160 -14.48 34.31 24.41
N SER A 161 -14.36 34.36 23.09
CA SER A 161 -15.47 34.11 22.19
C SER A 161 -15.74 32.61 22.01
N SER A 162 -16.99 32.26 21.67
CA SER A 162 -17.38 30.90 21.34
C SER A 162 -16.78 30.46 20.01
N PHE A 163 -16.40 29.17 19.90
CA PHE A 163 -15.80 28.57 18.69
C PHE A 163 -14.50 29.23 18.22
N GLN A 164 -13.69 29.74 19.15
CA GLN A 164 -12.37 30.29 18.80
C GLN A 164 -11.57 29.28 17.98
N LYS A 165 -10.97 29.77 16.88
CA LYS A 165 -10.19 28.95 15.95
C LYS A 165 -8.83 29.60 15.70
N PHE A 166 -7.75 28.87 15.96
CA PHE A 166 -6.38 29.34 15.84
C PHE A 166 -5.66 28.57 14.74
N LYS A 167 -5.14 29.29 13.74
CA LYS A 167 -4.35 28.73 12.64
C LYS A 167 -2.91 28.53 13.06
N LEU A 168 -2.33 27.34 12.81
CA LEU A 168 -0.92 27.07 13.03
C LEU A 168 -0.05 27.80 12.02
N THR A 169 1.21 28.07 12.39
CA THR A 169 2.12 28.89 11.58
C THR A 169 2.72 28.15 10.39
N THR A 170 2.67 26.81 10.36
CA THR A 170 3.15 25.95 9.27
C THR A 170 2.10 24.96 8.81
N ASN A 171 2.21 24.49 7.57
CA ASN A 171 1.37 23.46 6.95
C ASN A 171 2.03 22.07 6.87
N GLU A 172 3.30 21.94 7.23
CA GLU A 172 4.01 20.65 7.29
C GLU A 172 3.78 19.94 8.63
N VAL A 173 2.52 19.89 9.07
CA VAL A 173 2.16 19.33 10.36
C VAL A 173 2.00 17.82 10.26
N VAL A 174 2.79 17.08 11.05
CA VAL A 174 2.66 15.62 11.18
C VAL A 174 1.27 15.27 11.69
N HIS A 175 0.58 14.40 10.97
CA HIS A 175 -0.77 13.97 11.31
C HIS A 175 -0.86 13.39 12.73
N GLY A 176 -1.83 13.84 13.51
CA GLY A 176 -2.06 13.37 14.87
C GLY A 176 -1.08 13.90 15.93
N SER A 177 -0.11 14.77 15.58
CA SER A 177 0.89 15.27 16.53
C SER A 177 0.48 16.50 17.33
N ILE A 178 -0.67 17.13 17.00
CA ILE A 178 -1.11 18.39 17.63
C ILE A 178 -1.67 18.14 19.03
N THR A 179 -1.12 18.84 20.01
CA THR A 179 -1.63 18.92 21.39
C THR A 179 -1.84 20.37 21.78
N ALA A 180 -2.89 20.67 22.55
CA ALA A 180 -3.20 22.00 23.00
C ALA A 180 -3.33 22.08 24.52
N SER A 181 -2.75 23.11 25.11
CA SER A 181 -2.86 23.42 26.51
C SER A 181 -3.35 24.86 26.72
N VAL A 182 -4.19 25.06 27.71
CA VAL A 182 -4.71 26.37 28.12
C VAL A 182 -4.25 26.63 29.54
N SER A 183 -3.57 27.75 29.77
CA SER A 183 -2.99 28.12 31.05
C SER A 183 -2.13 27.00 31.65
N GLY A 184 -1.42 26.23 30.81
CA GLY A 184 -0.55 25.11 31.21
C GLY A 184 -1.26 23.81 31.53
N THR A 185 -2.59 23.74 31.40
CA THR A 185 -3.38 22.52 31.53
C THR A 185 -3.61 21.94 30.12
N GLU A 186 -3.24 20.69 29.89
CA GLU A 186 -3.49 19.99 28.62
C GLU A 186 -4.98 19.69 28.49
N TRP A 187 -5.56 20.02 27.33
CA TRP A 187 -6.95 19.76 26.98
C TRP A 187 -7.07 18.50 26.13
N THR A 188 -8.25 17.91 26.10
CA THR A 188 -8.48 16.65 25.41
C THR A 188 -8.87 16.90 23.94
N LYS A 189 -8.16 16.26 23.02
CA LYS A 189 -8.58 16.22 21.61
C LYS A 189 -9.84 15.37 21.46
N VAL A 190 -10.81 15.87 20.70
CA VAL A 190 -12.05 15.14 20.32
C VAL A 190 -12.22 15.18 18.81
N ASP A 191 -12.85 14.15 18.24
CA ASP A 191 -13.12 14.07 16.79
C ASP A 191 -14.18 15.08 16.33
N GLY A 192 -15.00 15.55 17.25
CA GLY A 192 -15.96 16.62 17.03
C GLY A 192 -16.44 17.20 18.36
N LEU A 193 -16.45 18.52 18.49
CA LEU A 193 -16.87 19.21 19.71
C LEU A 193 -18.30 18.88 20.14
N ILE A 194 -19.16 18.45 19.21
CA ILE A 194 -20.53 17.98 19.53
C ILE A 194 -20.54 16.77 20.48
N MET A 195 -19.43 16.03 20.60
CA MET A 195 -19.29 14.90 21.52
C MET A 195 -18.91 15.34 22.95
N ALA A 196 -18.50 16.60 23.14
CA ALA A 196 -18.09 17.14 24.43
C ALA A 196 -19.29 17.80 25.14
N ASP A 197 -19.36 17.65 26.46
CA ASP A 197 -20.30 18.39 27.29
C ASP A 197 -19.77 19.79 27.68
N SER A 198 -20.61 20.59 28.29
CA SER A 198 -20.28 21.97 28.69
C SER A 198 -19.18 22.10 29.75
N ALA A 199 -18.78 20.99 30.39
CA ALA A 199 -17.74 20.96 31.43
C ALA A 199 -16.43 20.35 30.91
N THR A 200 -16.42 19.82 29.69
CA THR A 200 -15.25 19.14 29.11
C THR A 200 -14.26 20.15 28.55
N GLN A 201 -13.00 20.06 28.98
CA GLN A 201 -11.85 20.77 28.41
C GLN A 201 -11.41 20.09 27.10
N ALA A 202 -12.09 20.42 26.00
CA ALA A 202 -11.91 19.77 24.72
C ALA A 202 -11.59 20.75 23.60
N TYR A 203 -10.83 20.24 22.61
CA TYR A 203 -10.58 20.92 21.36
C TYR A 203 -10.71 19.96 20.17
N GLU A 204 -11.05 20.51 19.02
CA GLU A 204 -11.13 19.81 17.72
C GLU A 204 -10.00 20.32 16.81
N ILE A 205 -9.45 19.43 15.96
CA ILE A 205 -8.47 19.79 14.95
C ILE A 205 -9.15 19.79 13.58
N GLU A 206 -8.95 20.85 12.82
CA GLU A 206 -9.37 20.97 11.44
C GLU A 206 -8.14 21.26 10.57
N TYR A 207 -8.16 20.83 9.30
CA TYR A 207 -7.13 21.17 8.31
C TYR A 207 -7.78 21.94 7.15
N ASP A 208 -7.01 22.83 6.51
CA ASP A 208 -7.42 23.48 5.27
C ASP A 208 -6.85 22.78 4.02
N VAL A 209 -7.14 23.31 2.85
CA VAL A 209 -6.70 22.74 1.56
C VAL A 209 -5.18 22.69 1.38
N ASP A 210 -4.46 23.55 2.10
CA ASP A 210 -3.01 23.68 2.08
C ASP A 210 -2.37 22.93 3.28
N ASP A 211 -3.13 22.05 3.95
CA ASP A 211 -2.75 21.24 5.11
C ASP A 211 -2.34 22.04 6.37
N TYR A 212 -2.71 23.33 6.47
CA TYR A 212 -2.58 24.06 7.73
C TYR A 212 -3.53 23.51 8.77
N GLY A 213 -2.99 23.19 9.94
CA GLY A 213 -3.79 22.80 11.09
C GLY A 213 -4.47 24.00 11.77
N TYR A 214 -5.67 23.76 12.29
CA TYR A 214 -6.40 24.69 13.13
C TYR A 214 -6.84 24.00 14.41
N VAL A 215 -6.65 24.66 15.53
CA VAL A 215 -7.19 24.23 16.82
C VAL A 215 -8.44 25.05 17.11
N LYS A 216 -9.57 24.37 17.30
CA LYS A 216 -10.88 24.96 17.54
C LYS A 216 -11.41 24.55 18.92
N PHE A 217 -11.88 25.50 19.70
CA PHE A 217 -12.41 25.30 21.04
C PHE A 217 -13.94 25.34 21.08
N GLY A 218 -14.52 24.91 22.20
CA GLY A 218 -15.95 24.81 22.39
C GLY A 218 -16.72 26.15 22.42
N ASP A 219 -18.05 26.04 22.55
CA ASP A 219 -18.98 27.17 22.59
C ASP A 219 -19.60 27.40 23.97
N GLY A 220 -19.18 26.61 24.98
CA GLY A 220 -19.76 26.61 26.32
C GLY A 220 -20.94 25.65 26.49
N THR A 221 -21.45 25.07 25.39
CA THR A 221 -22.44 23.97 25.39
C THR A 221 -21.76 22.67 25.02
N ASN A 222 -20.94 22.73 23.97
CA ASN A 222 -20.15 21.63 23.43
C ASN A 222 -18.65 21.94 23.68
N GLY A 223 -18.18 21.60 24.86
CA GLY A 223 -16.85 21.94 25.34
C GLY A 223 -16.74 23.35 25.96
N ILE A 224 -15.80 23.50 26.89
CA ILE A 224 -15.51 24.78 27.58
C ILE A 224 -14.97 25.80 26.59
N VAL A 225 -15.33 27.08 26.75
CA VAL A 225 -14.67 28.21 26.10
C VAL A 225 -13.49 28.65 26.97
N PRO A 226 -12.23 28.70 26.44
CA PRO A 226 -11.11 29.29 27.17
C PRO A 226 -11.43 30.74 27.57
N ALA A 227 -11.18 31.11 28.82
CA ALA A 227 -11.52 32.44 29.31
C ALA A 227 -10.70 33.53 28.61
N MET A 228 -11.26 34.73 28.51
CA MET A 228 -10.58 35.87 27.89
C MET A 228 -9.23 36.17 28.59
N GLY A 229 -8.17 36.25 27.79
CA GLY A 229 -6.80 36.53 28.28
C GLY A 229 -6.01 35.29 28.68
N GLU A 230 -6.59 34.08 28.66
CA GLU A 230 -5.83 32.86 28.92
C GLU A 230 -4.83 32.55 27.82
N PRO A 231 -3.58 32.19 28.15
CA PRO A 231 -2.60 31.76 27.17
C PRO A 231 -2.91 30.35 26.69
N ILE A 232 -2.88 30.19 25.38
CA ILE A 232 -3.07 28.91 24.69
C ILE A 232 -1.74 28.53 24.04
N THR A 233 -1.22 27.36 24.37
CA THR A 233 0.00 26.82 23.73
C THR A 233 -0.37 25.58 22.96
N VAL A 234 0.00 25.56 21.67
CA VAL A 234 -0.22 24.42 20.78
C VAL A 234 1.14 23.85 20.40
N ASN A 235 1.38 22.61 20.80
CA ASN A 235 2.60 21.89 20.44
C ASN A 235 2.29 20.88 19.34
N TYR A 236 3.19 20.75 18.40
CA TYR A 236 3.07 19.81 17.28
C TYR A 236 4.45 19.49 16.70
N ARG A 237 4.50 18.54 15.77
CA ARG A 237 5.72 18.22 15.02
C ARG A 237 5.58 18.68 13.58
N VAL A 238 6.71 19.14 13.02
CA VAL A 238 6.86 19.54 11.63
C VAL A 238 7.71 18.50 10.92
N GLY A 239 7.25 18.04 9.77
CA GLY A 239 7.86 16.97 8.98
C GLY A 239 6.80 15.99 8.45
N GLY A 240 7.17 14.77 8.27
CA GLY A 240 6.32 13.72 7.70
C GLY A 240 6.54 13.51 6.20
N GLY A 241 5.89 12.50 5.67
CA GLY A 241 6.05 12.11 4.28
C GLY A 241 7.03 10.95 4.10
N LEU A 242 7.27 10.60 2.83
CA LEU A 242 8.14 9.46 2.48
C LEU A 242 9.61 9.68 2.84
N ALA A 243 10.06 10.94 2.91
CA ALA A 243 11.44 11.28 3.24
C ALA A 243 11.92 10.73 4.58
N GLY A 244 10.98 10.54 5.52
CA GLY A 244 11.24 9.96 6.83
C GLY A 244 11.49 8.45 6.82
N ASN A 245 11.18 7.74 5.76
CA ASN A 245 11.38 6.30 5.64
C ASN A 245 12.84 5.97 5.29
N VAL A 246 13.77 6.41 6.13
CA VAL A 246 15.23 6.33 5.93
C VAL A 246 15.72 4.88 5.83
N ALA A 247 16.83 4.66 5.11
CA ALA A 247 17.46 3.35 4.99
C ALA A 247 18.14 2.92 6.30
N VAL A 248 18.47 1.64 6.41
CA VAL A 248 19.25 1.09 7.53
C VAL A 248 20.59 1.80 7.64
N GLY A 249 21.02 2.14 8.85
CA GLY A 249 22.33 2.75 9.13
C GLY A 249 22.41 4.27 8.89
N GLU A 250 21.36 4.93 8.41
CA GLU A 250 21.36 6.40 8.24
C GLU A 250 21.40 7.18 9.56
N ILE A 251 20.91 6.57 10.64
CA ILE A 251 21.08 7.09 12.01
C ILE A 251 22.22 6.29 12.66
N ASN A 252 23.36 6.95 12.84
CA ASN A 252 24.52 6.38 13.53
C ASN A 252 25.19 7.51 14.32
N GLN A 253 24.69 7.79 15.52
CA GLN A 253 25.10 8.95 16.33
C GLN A 253 25.23 8.62 17.79
N VAL A 254 26.04 9.40 18.50
CA VAL A 254 26.24 9.29 19.95
C VAL A 254 25.63 10.51 20.64
N ASP A 255 24.68 10.27 21.55
CA ASP A 255 24.20 11.29 22.47
C ASP A 255 25.01 11.23 23.77
N ASN A 256 25.58 12.38 24.17
CA ASN A 256 26.40 12.51 25.38
C ASN A 256 25.75 13.32 26.50
N ASN A 257 24.60 13.98 26.21
CA ASN A 257 24.11 15.07 27.06
C ASN A 257 22.68 14.88 27.58
N ASN A 258 21.91 13.97 27.02
CA ASN A 258 20.50 13.81 27.38
C ASN A 258 20.22 12.53 28.16
N CYS A 259 20.93 11.43 27.87
CA CYS A 259 20.75 10.15 28.55
C CYS A 259 21.48 10.12 29.88
N TYR A 260 20.85 9.60 30.96
CA TYR A 260 21.38 9.65 32.30
C TYR A 260 21.06 8.39 33.12
N LEU A 261 21.83 8.19 34.22
CA LEU A 261 21.58 7.09 35.17
C LEU A 261 20.39 7.39 36.06
N ARG A 262 19.49 6.40 36.17
CA ARG A 262 18.28 6.49 37.00
C ARG A 262 18.61 6.65 38.49
N ASP A 263 17.90 7.55 39.18
CA ASP A 263 17.98 7.78 40.63
C ASP A 263 19.39 8.06 41.16
N ILE A 264 20.24 8.72 40.38
CA ILE A 264 21.56 9.22 40.81
C ILE A 264 21.54 10.75 40.85
N LEU A 265 21.94 11.30 41.97
CA LEU A 265 22.09 12.75 42.17
C LEU A 265 23.53 13.07 42.58
N PRO A 266 24.21 14.07 41.98
CA PRO A 266 23.72 14.84 40.83
C PRO A 266 23.54 13.95 39.59
N THR A 267 22.69 14.37 38.67
CA THR A 267 22.42 13.62 37.42
C THR A 267 23.71 13.29 36.70
N THR A 268 23.93 12.00 36.44
CA THR A 268 25.12 11.51 35.74
C THR A 268 24.71 11.13 34.33
N TYR A 269 25.22 11.88 33.36
CA TYR A 269 24.98 11.59 31.92
C TYR A 269 25.85 10.44 31.45
N VAL A 270 25.29 9.65 30.51
CA VAL A 270 25.93 8.49 29.92
C VAL A 270 25.87 8.64 28.39
N ALA A 271 27.01 8.44 27.74
CA ALA A 271 27.07 8.41 26.31
C ALA A 271 26.31 7.18 25.75
N VAL A 272 25.31 7.39 24.96
CA VAL A 272 24.51 6.35 24.31
C VAL A 272 24.68 6.46 22.81
N THR A 273 25.06 5.35 22.17
CA THR A 273 25.14 5.25 20.72
C THR A 273 23.80 4.76 20.19
N PHE A 274 23.29 5.45 19.18
CA PHE A 274 22.05 5.12 18.47
C PHE A 274 22.39 4.67 17.05
N TYR A 275 21.82 3.55 16.64
CA TYR A 275 21.96 2.99 15.30
C TYR A 275 20.63 2.44 14.84
N ASN A 276 20.11 2.89 13.69
CA ASN A 276 18.87 2.30 13.18
C ASN A 276 19.18 0.96 12.48
N SER A 277 18.79 -0.11 13.17
CA SER A 277 18.97 -1.49 12.72
C SER A 277 17.96 -1.93 11.66
N GLU A 278 16.85 -1.22 11.57
CA GLU A 278 15.80 -1.45 10.59
C GLU A 278 15.54 -0.17 9.79
N ARG A 279 14.95 -0.33 8.61
CA ARG A 279 14.48 0.79 7.77
C ARG A 279 13.39 1.56 8.51
N GLY A 280 13.34 2.88 8.31
CA GLY A 280 12.20 3.70 8.70
C GLY A 280 10.96 3.38 7.87
N THR A 281 9.80 3.32 8.50
CA THR A 281 8.50 3.06 7.85
C THR A 281 7.39 3.86 8.53
N GLY A 282 6.22 3.94 7.90
CA GLY A 282 5.04 4.61 8.44
C GLY A 282 4.88 6.07 7.98
N GLY A 283 5.92 6.67 7.39
CA GLY A 283 5.83 7.97 6.75
C GLY A 283 5.07 7.88 5.42
N LEU A 284 4.05 8.70 5.26
CA LEU A 284 3.26 8.80 4.03
C LEU A 284 2.95 10.27 3.75
N GLU A 285 2.87 10.61 2.46
CA GLU A 285 2.41 11.92 2.02
C GLU A 285 0.96 12.18 2.42
N ALA A 286 0.56 13.45 2.36
CA ALA A 286 -0.82 13.84 2.56
C ALA A 286 -1.75 13.11 1.59
N GLU A 287 -2.92 12.73 2.06
CA GLU A 287 -3.89 11.97 1.27
C GLU A 287 -4.37 12.74 0.05
N THR A 288 -4.40 12.06 -1.10
CA THR A 288 -4.88 12.62 -2.36
C THR A 288 -6.41 12.66 -2.41
N VAL A 289 -6.95 13.56 -3.23
CA VAL A 289 -8.40 13.65 -3.48
C VAL A 289 -8.97 12.32 -3.99
N GLU A 290 -8.27 11.66 -4.91
CA GLU A 290 -8.76 10.40 -5.49
C GLU A 290 -8.76 9.26 -4.45
N HIS A 291 -7.75 9.19 -3.58
CA HIS A 291 -7.73 8.21 -2.49
C HIS A 291 -8.88 8.46 -1.49
N ALA A 292 -9.10 9.71 -1.10
CA ALA A 292 -10.20 10.08 -0.21
C ALA A 292 -11.58 9.74 -0.81
N LYS A 293 -11.78 9.96 -2.11
CA LYS A 293 -13.02 9.60 -2.81
C LYS A 293 -13.31 8.10 -2.78
N MET A 294 -12.29 7.27 -2.79
CA MET A 294 -12.43 5.82 -2.59
C MET A 294 -12.67 5.46 -1.12
N GLY A 295 -11.96 6.11 -0.20
CA GLY A 295 -12.02 5.84 1.24
C GLY A 295 -13.35 6.23 1.91
N ILE A 296 -13.90 7.41 1.61
CA ILE A 296 -15.10 7.97 2.25
C ILE A 296 -16.32 7.01 2.22
N PRO A 297 -16.70 6.39 1.07
CA PRO A 297 -17.83 5.46 1.05
C PRO A 297 -17.62 4.20 1.90
N HIS A 298 -16.38 3.69 1.94
CA HIS A 298 -16.04 2.51 2.74
C HIS A 298 -16.02 2.84 4.24
N TRP A 299 -15.45 3.98 4.61
CA TRP A 299 -15.49 4.50 5.98
C TRP A 299 -16.91 4.65 6.50
N THR A 300 -17.79 5.24 5.68
CA THR A 300 -19.21 5.42 6.03
C THR A 300 -19.91 4.09 6.28
N LYS A 301 -19.57 3.03 5.51
CA LYS A 301 -20.13 1.68 5.70
C LYS A 301 -19.61 1.01 6.96
N ALA A 302 -18.32 1.15 7.25
CA ALA A 302 -17.69 0.57 8.45
C ALA A 302 -18.22 1.21 9.74
N ALA A 303 -18.60 2.49 9.70
CA ALA A 303 -19.14 3.24 10.86
C ALA A 303 -18.26 3.09 12.13
N GLY A 304 -16.93 3.05 11.95
CA GLY A 304 -15.95 2.90 13.03
C GLY A 304 -15.88 1.49 13.65
N ARG A 305 -16.45 0.46 12.99
CA ARG A 305 -16.45 -0.93 13.48
C ARG A 305 -16.01 -1.90 12.38
N ALA A 306 -15.16 -2.84 12.73
CA ALA A 306 -14.72 -3.91 11.85
C ALA A 306 -15.64 -5.13 12.01
N VAL A 307 -16.58 -5.30 11.07
CA VAL A 307 -17.53 -6.42 11.01
C VAL A 307 -17.25 -7.32 9.82
N THR A 308 -17.01 -6.72 8.66
CA THR A 308 -16.65 -7.44 7.43
C THR A 308 -15.16 -7.32 7.17
N ILE A 309 -14.61 -8.20 6.36
CA ILE A 309 -13.19 -8.15 5.95
C ILE A 309 -12.83 -6.78 5.36
N ASN A 310 -13.74 -6.20 4.57
CA ASN A 310 -13.51 -4.88 3.99
C ASN A 310 -13.47 -3.75 5.04
N ASP A 311 -14.20 -3.88 6.16
CA ASP A 311 -14.14 -2.91 7.25
C ASP A 311 -12.77 -2.96 7.94
N PHE A 312 -12.19 -4.16 8.12
CA PHE A 312 -10.82 -4.30 8.63
C PHE A 312 -9.81 -3.60 7.72
N ASN A 313 -9.94 -3.77 6.39
CA ASN A 313 -9.05 -3.12 5.43
C ASN A 313 -9.08 -1.59 5.55
N ILE A 314 -10.27 -1.00 5.50
CA ILE A 314 -10.40 0.47 5.51
C ILE A 314 -9.97 1.08 6.84
N LEU A 315 -10.30 0.45 7.96
CA LEU A 315 -9.91 0.93 9.28
C LEU A 315 -8.41 0.81 9.50
N ALA A 316 -7.77 -0.25 8.98
CA ALA A 316 -6.31 -0.39 9.02
C ALA A 316 -5.61 0.68 8.16
N VAL A 317 -6.07 0.95 6.94
CA VAL A 317 -5.49 1.98 6.06
C VAL A 317 -5.66 3.39 6.64
N GLN A 318 -6.78 3.65 7.34
CA GLN A 318 -7.05 4.93 8.00
C GLN A 318 -6.36 5.06 9.38
N PHE A 319 -5.80 3.97 9.89
CA PHE A 319 -5.07 4.00 11.14
C PHE A 319 -3.86 4.93 11.05
N ASN A 320 -3.68 5.76 12.07
CA ASN A 320 -2.48 6.56 12.26
C ASN A 320 -2.09 6.57 13.73
N ASP A 321 -0.84 6.24 13.99
CA ASP A 321 -0.23 6.38 15.30
C ASP A 321 0.83 7.49 15.27
N PRO A 322 0.82 8.43 16.24
CA PRO A 322 1.80 9.52 16.26
C PRO A 322 3.25 9.06 16.35
N THR A 323 3.50 7.85 16.87
CA THR A 323 4.84 7.28 17.06
C THR A 323 5.25 6.41 15.87
N TYR A 324 4.32 5.54 15.40
CA TYR A 324 4.63 4.49 14.43
C TYR A 324 4.16 4.81 13.00
N GLY A 325 3.39 5.90 12.82
CA GLY A 325 2.88 6.33 11.52
C GLY A 325 1.68 5.52 11.04
N SER A 326 1.60 5.32 9.71
CA SER A 326 0.47 4.64 9.04
C SER A 326 0.95 3.57 8.07
N PRO A 327 0.19 2.49 7.84
CA PRO A 327 0.46 1.56 6.75
C PRO A 327 0.12 2.20 5.40
N ALA A 328 0.87 1.85 4.36
CA ALA A 328 0.56 2.29 3.01
C ALA A 328 -0.64 1.53 2.43
N PHE A 329 -0.68 0.23 2.68
CA PHE A 329 -1.77 -0.65 2.30
C PHE A 329 -2.05 -1.67 3.41
N ALA A 330 -3.28 -2.15 3.45
CA ALA A 330 -3.72 -3.23 4.32
C ALA A 330 -4.70 -4.13 3.58
N SER A 331 -4.60 -5.43 3.84
CA SER A 331 -5.53 -6.41 3.32
C SER A 331 -5.78 -7.50 4.35
N ALA A 332 -7.03 -7.85 4.56
CA ALA A 332 -7.42 -8.87 5.51
C ALA A 332 -8.06 -10.07 4.82
N LYS A 333 -7.85 -11.24 5.36
CA LYS A 333 -8.59 -12.46 4.98
C LYS A 333 -8.93 -13.29 6.19
N LEU A 334 -9.94 -14.16 6.06
CA LEU A 334 -10.25 -15.13 7.11
C LEU A 334 -9.29 -16.31 7.02
N LYS A 335 -8.70 -16.67 8.16
CA LYS A 335 -7.90 -17.90 8.31
C LYS A 335 -8.84 -19.04 8.68
N TYR A 336 -8.99 -19.98 7.78
CA TYR A 336 -9.76 -21.19 8.04
C TYR A 336 -8.90 -22.20 8.79
N ILE A 337 -8.97 -22.21 10.11
CA ILE A 337 -8.42 -23.29 10.94
C ILE A 337 -9.56 -23.79 11.83
N ILE A 338 -10.26 -24.87 11.41
CA ILE A 338 -11.25 -25.65 12.18
C ILE A 338 -12.41 -24.81 12.83
N PRO A 339 -13.63 -25.31 12.95
CA PRO A 339 -14.87 -24.54 13.04
C PRO A 339 -15.09 -23.70 14.31
N GLU A 340 -14.08 -23.45 15.15
CA GLU A 340 -14.28 -22.84 16.45
C GLU A 340 -13.77 -21.40 16.61
N TYR A 341 -12.94 -20.86 15.69
CA TYR A 341 -12.40 -19.50 15.83
C TYR A 341 -12.40 -18.73 14.51
N ASN A 342 -12.95 -17.52 14.53
CA ASN A 342 -12.83 -16.55 13.44
C ASN A 342 -11.52 -15.77 13.63
N ILE A 343 -10.46 -16.19 12.97
CA ILE A 343 -9.18 -15.49 12.96
C ILE A 343 -9.13 -14.64 11.69
N VAL A 344 -8.93 -13.34 11.86
CA VAL A 344 -8.65 -12.42 10.76
C VAL A 344 -7.14 -12.26 10.63
N GLN A 345 -6.58 -12.68 9.49
CA GLN A 345 -5.20 -12.37 9.13
C GLN A 345 -5.18 -11.02 8.42
N MET A 346 -4.42 -10.07 8.97
CA MET A 346 -4.19 -8.75 8.42
C MET A 346 -2.78 -8.67 7.85
N PHE A 347 -2.68 -8.40 6.56
CA PHE A 347 -1.42 -8.19 5.85
C PHE A 347 -1.19 -6.69 5.66
N LEU A 348 0.01 -6.24 5.94
CA LEU A 348 0.36 -4.82 5.93
C LEU A 348 1.55 -4.57 5.01
N TRP A 349 1.54 -3.41 4.37
CA TRP A 349 2.64 -2.89 3.55
C TRP A 349 2.94 -1.44 3.93
N ALA A 350 4.20 -1.08 3.83
CA ALA A 350 4.71 0.27 3.99
C ALA A 350 5.35 0.76 2.69
N ARG A 351 5.82 2.00 2.66
CA ARG A 351 6.65 2.54 1.57
C ARG A 351 8.03 2.92 2.10
N ASP A 352 9.04 2.85 1.24
CA ASP A 352 10.35 3.43 1.51
C ASP A 352 10.41 4.91 1.07
N ASN A 353 11.57 5.55 1.23
CA ASN A 353 11.78 6.94 0.82
C ASN A 353 11.71 7.16 -0.71
N GLY A 354 11.88 6.11 -1.50
CA GLY A 354 11.69 6.11 -2.96
C GLY A 354 10.25 5.82 -3.39
N GLY A 355 9.33 5.57 -2.44
CA GLY A 355 7.94 5.20 -2.69
C GLY A 355 7.72 3.73 -3.01
N ASN A 356 8.76 2.88 -2.99
CA ASN A 356 8.60 1.44 -3.24
C ASN A 356 7.90 0.76 -2.07
N ILE A 357 7.18 -0.31 -2.37
CA ILE A 357 6.48 -1.12 -1.37
C ILE A 357 7.51 -1.94 -0.58
N VAL A 358 7.41 -1.88 0.73
CA VAL A 358 8.27 -2.60 1.67
C VAL A 358 7.47 -3.16 2.83
N VAL A 359 8.10 -4.06 3.59
CA VAL A 359 7.55 -4.59 4.84
C VAL A 359 7.50 -3.51 5.92
N PRO A 360 6.39 -3.37 6.66
CA PRO A 360 6.29 -2.40 7.75
C PRO A 360 7.15 -2.79 8.96
N SER A 361 7.49 -1.79 9.80
CA SER A 361 8.19 -2.05 11.06
C SER A 361 7.35 -2.90 12.03
N SER A 362 8.01 -3.63 12.91
CA SER A 362 7.33 -4.41 13.96
C SER A 362 6.46 -3.51 14.86
N GLY A 363 6.93 -2.29 15.19
CA GLY A 363 6.16 -1.34 16.00
C GLY A 363 4.85 -0.89 15.36
N LEU A 364 4.81 -0.69 14.03
CA LEU A 364 3.57 -0.36 13.33
C LEU A 364 2.59 -1.55 13.33
N LYS A 365 3.09 -2.78 13.16
CA LYS A 365 2.26 -4.00 13.25
C LYS A 365 1.65 -4.16 14.64
N ASP A 366 2.45 -3.97 15.69
CA ASP A 366 2.01 -4.05 17.08
C ASP A 366 0.99 -2.97 17.41
N ALA A 367 1.16 -1.74 16.91
CA ALA A 367 0.22 -0.65 17.11
C ALA A 367 -1.15 -0.92 16.43
N ILE A 368 -1.15 -1.45 15.21
CA ILE A 368 -2.37 -1.86 14.50
C ILE A 368 -3.04 -3.03 15.23
N PHE A 369 -2.27 -4.03 15.65
CA PHE A 369 -2.80 -5.13 16.45
C PHE A 369 -3.47 -4.61 17.73
N ALA A 370 -2.80 -3.72 18.47
CA ALA A 370 -3.34 -3.12 19.68
C ALA A 370 -4.61 -2.30 19.41
N TYR A 371 -4.68 -1.57 18.29
CA TYR A 371 -5.86 -0.81 17.89
C TYR A 371 -7.10 -1.70 17.72
N PHE A 372 -6.97 -2.82 17.01
CA PHE A 372 -8.10 -3.75 16.81
C PHE A 372 -8.38 -4.61 18.05
N MET A 373 -7.35 -5.03 18.77
CA MET A 373 -7.46 -5.93 19.93
C MET A 373 -7.75 -5.24 21.26
N ASN A 374 -7.97 -3.92 21.25
CA ASN A 374 -8.34 -3.16 22.44
C ASN A 374 -9.70 -3.62 22.97
N ASP A 375 -9.72 -4.21 24.17
CA ASP A 375 -10.94 -4.69 24.85
C ASP A 375 -11.67 -3.60 25.66
N GLY A 376 -11.27 -2.33 25.50
CA GLY A 376 -11.90 -1.18 26.15
C GLY A 376 -13.29 -0.85 25.63
N THR A 377 -13.88 0.23 26.17
CA THR A 377 -15.23 0.72 25.78
C THR A 377 -15.33 1.13 24.31
N ASN A 378 -14.20 1.34 23.65
CA ASN A 378 -14.09 1.75 22.23
C ASN A 378 -13.51 0.62 21.37
N SER A 379 -13.86 -0.64 21.64
CA SER A 379 -13.44 -1.76 20.80
C SER A 379 -13.92 -1.58 19.36
N VAL A 380 -12.98 -1.66 18.42
CA VAL A 380 -13.24 -1.51 16.98
C VAL A 380 -13.74 -2.83 16.38
N ARG A 381 -13.23 -3.97 16.87
CA ARG A 381 -13.61 -5.31 16.38
C ARG A 381 -14.90 -5.84 16.98
N VAL A 382 -15.53 -6.78 16.30
CA VAL A 382 -16.62 -7.58 16.84
C VAL A 382 -16.10 -8.52 17.92
N ALA A 383 -16.87 -8.72 19.00
CA ALA A 383 -16.54 -9.70 20.04
C ALA A 383 -16.33 -11.11 19.45
N CYS A 384 -15.42 -11.88 20.02
CA CYS A 384 -15.05 -13.23 19.58
C CYS A 384 -14.34 -13.30 18.21
N THR A 385 -13.75 -12.21 17.73
CA THR A 385 -12.85 -12.22 16.57
C THR A 385 -11.40 -12.11 17.06
N GLU A 386 -10.57 -13.08 16.71
CA GLU A 386 -9.12 -13.00 16.91
C GLU A 386 -8.44 -12.43 15.67
N MET A 387 -7.23 -11.89 15.84
CA MET A 387 -6.49 -11.26 14.77
C MET A 387 -5.03 -11.64 14.81
N GLU A 388 -4.46 -11.87 13.65
CA GLU A 388 -3.02 -11.98 13.41
C GLU A 388 -2.61 -10.87 12.47
N VAL A 389 -1.49 -10.19 12.75
CA VAL A 389 -0.92 -9.17 11.86
C VAL A 389 0.37 -9.71 11.28
N GLU A 390 0.42 -9.81 9.96
CA GLU A 390 1.51 -10.40 9.21
C GLU A 390 2.09 -9.41 8.18
N ASP A 391 3.27 -9.73 7.68
CA ASP A 391 3.86 -9.02 6.58
C ASP A 391 3.14 -9.36 5.28
N GLY A 392 2.77 -8.35 4.52
CA GLY A 392 2.21 -8.57 3.20
C GLY A 392 3.27 -9.04 2.21
N GLY A 393 2.92 -9.98 1.36
CA GLY A 393 3.79 -10.47 0.31
C GLY A 393 4.02 -9.39 -0.76
N ILE A 394 5.20 -9.36 -1.35
CA ILE A 394 5.57 -8.43 -2.42
C ILE A 394 5.92 -9.28 -3.65
N LEU A 395 5.09 -9.16 -4.69
CA LEU A 395 5.27 -9.87 -5.96
C LEU A 395 5.75 -8.91 -7.03
N LYS A 396 6.96 -9.13 -7.55
CA LYS A 396 7.48 -8.41 -8.70
C LYS A 396 6.92 -9.01 -9.98
N ILE A 397 6.39 -8.16 -10.85
CA ILE A 397 5.81 -8.54 -12.13
C ILE A 397 6.76 -8.14 -13.23
N ASP A 398 7.36 -9.11 -13.89
CA ASP A 398 8.24 -8.89 -15.05
C ASP A 398 7.42 -9.00 -16.34
N VAL A 399 7.70 -8.12 -17.30
CA VAL A 399 7.07 -8.14 -18.62
C VAL A 399 8.15 -8.21 -19.70
N ASN A 400 8.03 -9.21 -20.58
CA ASN A 400 8.84 -9.33 -21.78
C ASN A 400 7.93 -9.17 -23.01
N ALA A 401 8.20 -8.15 -23.82
CA ALA A 401 7.39 -7.82 -24.98
C ALA A 401 8.22 -7.50 -26.23
N GLU A 402 7.69 -7.89 -27.39
CA GLU A 402 8.20 -7.46 -28.69
C GLU A 402 7.38 -6.25 -29.15
N LEU A 403 8.09 -5.17 -29.51
CA LEU A 403 7.47 -3.93 -29.95
C LEU A 403 7.79 -3.67 -31.44
N THR A 404 6.77 -3.35 -32.22
CA THR A 404 6.95 -2.75 -33.55
C THR A 404 6.76 -1.25 -33.40
N VAL A 405 7.81 -0.50 -33.68
CA VAL A 405 7.87 0.96 -33.51
C VAL A 405 7.70 1.64 -34.87
N ASP A 406 6.91 2.72 -34.91
CA ASP A 406 6.74 3.54 -36.11
C ASP A 406 8.08 4.19 -36.48
N SER A 407 8.41 4.16 -37.78
CA SER A 407 9.67 4.69 -38.32
C SER A 407 9.92 6.18 -38.03
N ASP A 408 8.86 6.92 -37.69
CA ASP A 408 8.96 8.34 -37.32
C ASP A 408 9.43 8.57 -35.88
N TYR A 409 9.55 7.48 -35.08
CA TYR A 409 9.94 7.54 -33.68
C TYR A 409 11.27 6.81 -33.43
N SER A 410 12.01 7.27 -32.42
CA SER A 410 13.21 6.58 -31.91
C SER A 410 12.81 5.38 -31.07
N ILE A 411 13.34 4.19 -31.38
CA ILE A 411 13.09 2.96 -30.61
C ILE A 411 13.39 3.18 -29.11
N ALA A 412 14.56 3.72 -28.77
CA ALA A 412 14.95 3.94 -27.38
C ALA A 412 14.00 4.91 -26.63
N THR A 413 13.44 5.91 -27.35
CA THR A 413 12.47 6.83 -26.74
C THR A 413 11.17 6.09 -26.44
N VAL A 414 10.66 5.31 -27.40
CA VAL A 414 9.41 4.56 -27.24
C VAL A 414 9.54 3.51 -26.13
N GLU A 415 10.64 2.77 -26.07
CA GLU A 415 10.91 1.82 -24.96
C GLU A 415 10.96 2.53 -23.59
N GLY A 416 11.56 3.72 -23.52
CA GLY A 416 11.56 4.55 -22.32
C GLY A 416 10.16 5.03 -21.91
N ASP A 417 9.35 5.44 -22.88
CA ASP A 417 7.97 5.87 -22.65
C ASP A 417 7.08 4.70 -22.22
N VAL A 418 7.26 3.51 -22.81
CA VAL A 418 6.57 2.27 -22.41
C VAL A 418 6.96 1.90 -20.98
N SER A 419 8.25 1.94 -20.65
CA SER A 419 8.72 1.68 -19.28
C SER A 419 8.10 2.66 -18.28
N THR A 420 8.02 3.95 -18.64
CA THR A 420 7.40 4.98 -17.81
C THR A 420 5.90 4.74 -17.62
N ALA A 421 5.20 4.35 -18.68
CA ALA A 421 3.77 4.05 -18.62
C ALA A 421 3.47 2.82 -17.72
N LEU A 422 4.27 1.75 -17.85
CA LEU A 422 4.16 0.57 -16.99
C LEU A 422 4.48 0.90 -15.52
N ASN A 423 5.57 1.64 -15.27
CA ASN A 423 5.89 2.10 -13.91
C ASN A 423 4.74 2.93 -13.31
N SER A 424 4.18 3.86 -14.07
CA SER A 424 3.05 4.69 -13.63
C SER A 424 1.81 3.87 -13.31
N PHE A 425 1.57 2.77 -14.02
CA PHE A 425 0.48 1.86 -13.71
C PHE A 425 0.68 1.16 -12.36
N PHE A 426 1.86 0.57 -12.11
CA PHE A 426 2.13 -0.12 -10.85
C PHE A 426 2.27 0.84 -9.65
N ASP A 427 2.66 2.09 -9.89
CA ASP A 427 2.71 3.13 -8.85
C ASP A 427 1.35 3.82 -8.62
N SER A 428 0.32 3.46 -9.42
CA SER A 428 -1.02 4.04 -9.30
C SER A 428 -1.77 3.56 -8.05
N THR A 429 -2.79 4.32 -7.66
CA THR A 429 -3.70 3.95 -6.57
C THR A 429 -4.67 2.83 -6.95
N ASP A 430 -4.74 2.46 -8.22
CA ASP A 430 -5.62 1.40 -8.70
C ASP A 430 -5.04 0.00 -8.46
N VAL A 431 -3.71 -0.10 -8.34
CA VAL A 431 -3.01 -1.35 -8.00
C VAL A 431 -2.97 -1.48 -6.48
N ILE A 432 -3.79 -2.38 -5.97
CA ILE A 432 -3.97 -2.67 -4.54
C ILE A 432 -3.63 -4.14 -4.25
N PRO A 433 -3.44 -4.54 -2.98
CA PRO A 433 -3.27 -5.95 -2.64
C PRO A 433 -4.38 -6.83 -3.21
N GLY A 434 -4.01 -7.96 -3.80
CA GLY A 434 -4.96 -8.85 -4.47
C GLY A 434 -5.45 -8.39 -5.84
N TYR A 435 -4.81 -7.38 -6.45
CA TYR A 435 -5.18 -6.92 -7.79
C TYR A 435 -4.64 -7.87 -8.86
N ASP A 436 -5.55 -8.55 -9.57
CA ASP A 436 -5.17 -9.45 -10.66
C ASP A 436 -4.52 -8.69 -11.83
N ILE A 437 -3.34 -9.11 -12.23
CA ILE A 437 -2.66 -8.54 -13.40
C ILE A 437 -3.27 -9.14 -14.66
N ARG A 438 -4.13 -8.35 -15.30
CA ARG A 438 -4.78 -8.73 -16.55
C ARG A 438 -3.91 -8.39 -17.75
N LEU A 439 -3.62 -9.37 -18.55
CA LEU A 439 -2.81 -9.21 -19.76
C LEU A 439 -3.37 -8.13 -20.69
N SER A 440 -4.70 -8.04 -20.81
CA SER A 440 -5.37 -7.00 -21.58
C SER A 440 -5.09 -5.57 -21.10
N HIS A 441 -4.87 -5.37 -19.78
CA HIS A 441 -4.45 -4.08 -19.24
C HIS A 441 -3.01 -3.76 -19.64
N VAL A 442 -2.10 -4.73 -19.53
CA VAL A 442 -0.70 -4.56 -19.92
C VAL A 442 -0.60 -4.23 -21.41
N TYR A 443 -1.32 -4.98 -22.28
CA TYR A 443 -1.39 -4.67 -23.72
C TYR A 443 -1.88 -3.26 -23.99
N ARG A 444 -2.96 -2.83 -23.33
CA ARG A 444 -3.51 -1.47 -23.50
C ARG A 444 -2.49 -0.41 -23.10
N ILE A 445 -1.83 -0.56 -21.95
CA ILE A 445 -0.85 0.41 -21.47
C ILE A 445 0.28 0.58 -22.48
N ILE A 446 0.82 -0.52 -23.01
CA ILE A 446 1.89 -0.49 -24.00
C ILE A 446 1.40 0.11 -25.34
N GLN A 447 0.22 -0.31 -25.79
CA GLN A 447 -0.33 0.11 -27.09
C GLN A 447 -0.77 1.59 -27.11
N ASP A 448 -1.11 2.17 -25.96
CA ASP A 448 -1.50 3.59 -25.84
C ASP A 448 -0.30 4.54 -25.91
N VAL A 449 0.95 4.01 -25.89
CA VAL A 449 2.16 4.82 -26.04
C VAL A 449 2.36 5.26 -27.49
N SER A 450 2.59 6.56 -27.70
CA SER A 450 2.81 7.11 -29.03
C SER A 450 4.05 6.51 -29.70
N GLY A 451 3.90 6.05 -30.94
CA GLY A 451 4.96 5.40 -31.70
C GLY A 451 4.95 3.87 -31.63
N VAL A 452 4.12 3.26 -30.79
CA VAL A 452 3.91 1.80 -30.79
C VAL A 452 2.85 1.44 -31.84
N LEU A 453 3.24 0.71 -32.88
CA LEU A 453 2.34 0.20 -33.92
C LEU A 453 1.71 -1.13 -33.52
N HIS A 454 2.51 -2.02 -32.98
CA HIS A 454 2.10 -3.35 -32.55
C HIS A 454 2.90 -3.82 -31.35
N THR A 455 2.25 -4.60 -30.50
CA THR A 455 2.86 -5.21 -29.30
C THR A 455 2.53 -6.70 -29.27
N LEU A 456 3.54 -7.53 -29.01
CA LEU A 456 3.36 -8.94 -28.67
C LEU A 456 4.00 -9.17 -27.28
N ILE A 457 3.19 -9.45 -26.28
CA ILE A 457 3.70 -9.85 -24.96
C ILE A 457 4.14 -11.32 -25.07
N VAL A 458 5.45 -11.54 -24.90
CA VAL A 458 6.06 -12.87 -24.98
C VAL A 458 5.86 -13.62 -23.68
N ASN A 459 6.06 -12.93 -22.56
CA ASN A 459 5.96 -13.52 -21.22
C ASN A 459 5.64 -12.46 -20.17
N VAL A 460 4.84 -12.85 -19.18
CA VAL A 460 4.64 -12.12 -17.92
C VAL A 460 4.92 -13.08 -16.77
N THR A 461 5.79 -12.70 -15.84
CA THR A 461 6.20 -13.56 -14.72
C THR A 461 6.00 -12.82 -13.41
N ALA A 462 5.46 -13.49 -12.40
CA ALA A 462 5.41 -13.00 -11.04
C ALA A 462 6.42 -13.78 -10.18
N HIS A 463 7.27 -13.05 -9.44
CA HIS A 463 8.25 -13.65 -8.56
C HIS A 463 8.38 -12.90 -7.23
N ARG A 464 8.83 -13.61 -6.20
CA ARG A 464 9.12 -13.06 -4.88
C ARG A 464 10.63 -13.04 -4.65
N GLU A 465 11.20 -11.91 -4.26
CA GLU A 465 12.62 -11.82 -3.92
C GLU A 465 12.94 -12.44 -2.56
N THR A 466 14.04 -13.13 -2.48
CA THR A 466 14.64 -13.62 -1.25
C THR A 466 16.15 -13.37 -1.27
N SER A 467 16.80 -13.47 -0.11
CA SER A 467 18.25 -13.32 0.01
C SER A 467 18.81 -14.30 1.01
N GLU A 468 20.02 -14.80 0.73
CA GLU A 468 20.76 -15.68 1.63
C GLU A 468 22.26 -15.36 1.63
N VAL A 469 22.93 -15.64 2.74
CA VAL A 469 24.40 -15.56 2.84
C VAL A 469 24.99 -16.87 2.33
N LEU A 470 25.82 -16.78 1.30
CA LEU A 470 26.41 -17.95 0.65
C LEU A 470 27.61 -18.46 1.44
N ALA A 471 27.62 -19.77 1.68
CA ALA A 471 28.75 -20.44 2.36
C ALA A 471 30.01 -20.56 1.48
N GLY A 472 29.91 -20.28 0.17
CA GLY A 472 31.04 -20.39 -0.78
C GLY A 472 30.66 -19.98 -2.20
N THR A 473 31.59 -20.11 -3.11
CA THR A 473 31.44 -19.71 -4.52
C THR A 473 30.79 -20.77 -5.41
N SER A 474 30.36 -21.88 -4.85
CA SER A 474 29.54 -22.89 -5.54
C SER A 474 28.62 -23.58 -4.56
N GLY A 475 27.41 -23.89 -4.98
CA GLY A 475 26.39 -24.50 -4.14
C GLY A 475 25.04 -24.57 -4.85
N THR A 476 23.99 -24.64 -4.04
CA THR A 476 22.60 -24.61 -4.51
C THR A 476 21.86 -23.67 -3.58
N PHE A 477 21.04 -22.77 -4.14
CA PHE A 477 20.16 -21.91 -3.36
C PHE A 477 19.08 -22.72 -2.64
N ASP A 478 18.63 -22.22 -1.49
CA ASP A 478 17.58 -22.86 -0.70
C ASP A 478 16.20 -22.55 -1.32
N LEU A 479 15.83 -23.34 -2.32
CA LEU A 479 14.58 -23.17 -3.05
C LEU A 479 13.46 -24.01 -2.43
N PRO A 480 12.23 -23.46 -2.30
CA PRO A 480 11.07 -24.27 -2.01
C PRO A 480 10.85 -25.34 -3.11
N PRO A 481 10.38 -26.54 -2.77
CA PRO A 481 10.19 -27.61 -3.74
C PRO A 481 9.34 -27.19 -4.95
N GLY A 482 9.87 -27.39 -6.15
CA GLY A 482 9.19 -27.11 -7.41
C GLY A 482 9.08 -25.64 -7.79
N GLN A 483 9.73 -24.74 -7.07
CA GLN A 483 9.77 -23.29 -7.40
C GLN A 483 11.11 -22.92 -8.01
N PRO A 484 11.19 -22.63 -9.31
CA PRO A 484 12.42 -22.21 -9.96
C PRO A 484 12.73 -20.73 -9.69
N ILE A 485 13.97 -20.36 -9.97
CA ILE A 485 14.43 -18.97 -9.93
C ILE A 485 13.91 -18.22 -11.14
N ALA A 486 13.53 -16.96 -10.96
CA ALA A 486 13.17 -16.07 -12.06
C ALA A 486 14.44 -15.63 -12.83
N PRO A 487 14.57 -15.90 -14.14
CA PRO A 487 15.71 -15.48 -14.92
C PRO A 487 15.89 -13.96 -14.92
N GLY A 488 17.11 -13.49 -14.69
CA GLY A 488 17.45 -12.07 -14.59
C GLY A 488 17.27 -11.48 -13.19
N SER A 489 16.89 -12.29 -12.20
CA SER A 489 16.67 -11.83 -10.82
C SER A 489 17.85 -12.04 -9.89
N VAL A 490 18.87 -12.81 -10.28
CA VAL A 490 19.97 -13.17 -9.40
C VAL A 490 21.02 -12.07 -9.34
N VAL A 491 21.31 -11.61 -8.13
CA VAL A 491 22.40 -10.69 -7.82
C VAL A 491 23.24 -11.32 -6.70
N ILE A 492 24.53 -11.48 -6.93
CA ILE A 492 25.49 -11.97 -5.92
C ILE A 492 26.47 -10.83 -5.64
N ALA A 493 26.55 -10.39 -4.40
CA ALA A 493 27.38 -9.27 -4.00
C ALA A 493 28.17 -9.55 -2.72
N ASP A 494 29.35 -8.95 -2.59
CA ASP A 494 30.10 -8.76 -1.37
C ASP A 494 30.35 -7.25 -1.13
N ASP A 495 31.19 -6.87 -0.15
CA ASP A 495 31.47 -5.47 0.16
C ASP A 495 32.06 -4.67 -1.02
N SER A 496 32.59 -5.34 -2.06
CA SER A 496 33.37 -4.72 -3.15
C SER A 496 33.01 -5.18 -4.55
N ASN A 497 32.27 -6.27 -4.69
CA ASN A 497 32.01 -6.92 -5.98
C ASN A 497 30.52 -7.17 -6.16
N THR A 498 30.05 -7.13 -7.41
CA THR A 498 28.68 -7.49 -7.76
C THR A 498 28.67 -8.31 -9.05
N LEU A 499 27.94 -9.43 -9.03
CA LEU A 499 27.55 -10.21 -10.20
C LEU A 499 26.05 -10.12 -10.40
N THR A 500 25.64 -10.00 -11.65
CA THR A 500 24.23 -10.01 -12.04
C THR A 500 23.99 -11.10 -13.08
N ASP A 501 22.82 -11.65 -13.07
CA ASP A 501 22.34 -12.66 -14.01
C ASP A 501 21.97 -12.01 -15.35
N ASP A 502 22.42 -12.59 -16.46
CA ASP A 502 22.18 -12.13 -17.83
C ASP A 502 20.90 -12.69 -18.48
N LYS A 503 20.09 -13.45 -17.74
CA LYS A 503 18.87 -14.18 -18.14
C LYS A 503 19.13 -15.46 -18.96
N ASP A 504 20.37 -15.73 -19.37
CA ASP A 504 20.77 -16.91 -20.13
C ASP A 504 21.53 -17.93 -19.25
N GLY A 505 21.50 -17.73 -17.93
CA GLY A 505 22.15 -18.59 -16.94
C GLY A 505 23.62 -18.26 -16.70
N ASN A 506 24.13 -17.09 -17.14
CA ASN A 506 25.45 -16.64 -16.83
C ASN A 506 25.43 -15.50 -15.81
N LEU A 507 26.36 -15.51 -14.88
CA LEU A 507 26.58 -14.43 -13.90
C LEU A 507 27.72 -13.55 -14.42
N VAL A 508 27.44 -12.25 -14.58
CA VAL A 508 28.36 -11.26 -15.19
C VAL A 508 28.55 -10.06 -14.28
N GLY A 509 29.71 -9.42 -14.32
CA GLY A 509 30.07 -8.25 -13.50
C GLY A 509 31.50 -8.28 -13.01
N ASP A 510 31.75 -8.08 -11.71
CA ASP A 510 33.08 -8.11 -11.10
C ASP A 510 33.67 -9.54 -10.95
N GLY A 511 33.31 -10.40 -11.86
CA GLY A 511 33.69 -11.79 -11.95
C GLY A 511 32.94 -12.51 -13.05
N SER A 512 32.74 -13.82 -12.90
CA SER A 512 31.96 -14.63 -13.85
C SER A 512 31.41 -15.88 -13.15
N GLY A 513 30.30 -16.41 -13.65
CA GLY A 513 29.71 -17.62 -13.11
C GLY A 513 28.54 -18.15 -13.93
N THR A 514 27.89 -19.15 -13.42
CA THR A 514 26.71 -19.77 -14.01
C THR A 514 25.66 -20.05 -12.94
N ILE A 515 24.39 -20.05 -13.34
CA ILE A 515 23.23 -20.40 -12.52
C ILE A 515 22.31 -21.33 -13.33
N ASP A 516 21.80 -22.34 -12.67
CA ASP A 516 20.71 -23.16 -13.17
C ASP A 516 19.41 -22.73 -12.45
N TYR A 517 18.48 -22.17 -13.19
CA TYR A 517 17.26 -21.60 -12.63
C TYR A 517 16.31 -22.65 -12.03
N ASP A 518 16.29 -23.84 -12.60
CA ASP A 518 15.35 -24.89 -12.16
C ASP A 518 15.83 -25.59 -10.88
N THR A 519 17.13 -25.77 -10.75
CA THR A 519 17.73 -26.47 -9.59
C THR A 519 18.32 -25.52 -8.56
N GLY A 520 18.53 -24.25 -8.90
CA GLY A 520 19.22 -23.26 -8.08
C GLY A 520 20.72 -23.49 -7.96
N ALA A 521 21.30 -24.43 -8.73
CA ALA A 521 22.73 -24.70 -8.68
C ALA A 521 23.54 -23.52 -9.25
N TYR A 522 24.54 -23.05 -8.49
CA TYR A 522 25.38 -21.92 -8.89
C TYR A 522 26.88 -22.25 -8.77
N SER A 523 27.66 -21.58 -9.60
CA SER A 523 29.11 -21.56 -9.50
C SER A 523 29.65 -20.24 -10.05
N PHE A 524 30.46 -19.53 -9.28
CA PHE A 524 31.01 -18.22 -9.69
C PHE A 524 32.40 -17.96 -9.15
N THR A 525 33.04 -16.91 -9.67
CA THR A 525 34.32 -16.36 -9.18
C THR A 525 34.14 -14.85 -9.01
N LEU A 526 34.69 -14.28 -7.93
CA LEU A 526 34.76 -12.84 -7.69
C LEU A 526 36.22 -12.37 -7.76
N THR A 527 36.40 -11.11 -8.14
CA THR A 527 37.72 -10.47 -8.19
C THR A 527 38.06 -9.92 -6.82
N ALA A 528 38.93 -10.58 -6.06
CA ALA A 528 39.36 -10.19 -4.71
C ALA A 528 38.19 -10.06 -3.71
N PRO A 529 37.46 -11.14 -3.38
CA PRO A 529 36.30 -11.11 -2.53
C PRO A 529 36.58 -10.57 -1.13
N SER A 530 35.67 -9.81 -0.56
CA SER A 530 35.74 -9.20 0.78
C SER A 530 34.39 -9.20 1.47
N GLY A 531 34.37 -9.58 2.76
CA GLY A 531 33.13 -9.65 3.55
C GLY A 531 32.30 -10.90 3.28
N ASP A 532 31.05 -10.87 3.73
CA ASP A 532 30.08 -11.93 3.48
C ASP A 532 29.54 -11.82 2.05
N ILE A 533 29.40 -12.96 1.39
CA ILE A 533 28.81 -13.02 0.05
C ILE A 533 27.32 -13.23 0.21
N VAL A 534 26.52 -12.28 -0.26
CA VAL A 534 25.06 -12.33 -0.21
C VAL A 534 24.50 -12.50 -1.61
N ALA A 535 23.62 -13.48 -1.78
CA ALA A 535 22.83 -13.62 -2.99
C ALA A 535 21.40 -13.13 -2.74
N THR A 536 20.86 -12.36 -3.68
CA THR A 536 19.45 -11.99 -3.77
C THR A 536 18.90 -12.55 -5.08
N TYR A 537 17.78 -13.23 -5.02
CA TYR A 537 17.17 -13.86 -6.20
C TYR A 537 15.64 -13.91 -6.07
N GLY A 538 14.97 -13.93 -7.20
CA GLY A 538 13.51 -14.05 -7.29
C GLY A 538 13.09 -15.52 -7.42
N ILE A 539 12.14 -15.95 -6.60
CA ILE A 539 11.51 -17.27 -6.70
C ILE A 539 10.19 -17.12 -7.42
N ILE A 540 9.97 -17.88 -8.50
CA ILE A 540 8.70 -17.88 -9.23
C ILE A 540 7.62 -18.45 -8.31
N GLU A 541 6.60 -17.64 -8.04
CA GLU A 541 5.54 -18.02 -7.13
C GLU A 541 4.63 -19.11 -7.68
N MET A 542 4.08 -19.89 -6.75
CA MET A 542 3.05 -20.87 -7.00
C MET A 542 1.72 -20.38 -6.47
N TYR A 543 0.68 -20.52 -7.25
CA TYR A 543 -0.68 -20.21 -6.83
C TYR A 543 -1.46 -21.47 -6.52
N GLN A 544 -2.02 -21.57 -5.30
CA GLN A 544 -2.88 -22.69 -4.95
C GLN A 544 -4.29 -22.46 -5.50
N ARG A 545 -4.72 -23.34 -6.39
CA ARG A 545 -6.05 -23.32 -6.98
C ARG A 545 -6.95 -24.31 -6.27
N GLY A 546 -8.20 -23.88 -6.02
CA GLY A 546 -9.27 -24.77 -5.58
C GLY A 546 -10.51 -24.50 -6.42
N LYS A 547 -11.09 -25.54 -7.02
CA LYS A 547 -12.24 -25.40 -7.91
C LYS A 547 -13.17 -26.59 -7.83
N ALA A 548 -14.48 -26.33 -7.98
CA ALA A 548 -15.45 -27.37 -8.30
C ALA A 548 -15.30 -27.77 -9.77
N GLU A 549 -14.83 -28.99 -10.04
CA GLU A 549 -14.54 -29.45 -11.40
C GLU A 549 -15.80 -29.93 -12.11
N GLN A 550 -16.57 -30.80 -11.47
CA GLN A 550 -17.79 -31.36 -12.06
C GLN A 550 -18.76 -31.89 -11.01
N THR A 551 -20.04 -31.97 -11.38
CA THR A 551 -21.06 -32.64 -10.58
C THR A 551 -21.19 -34.09 -11.07
N LEU A 552 -21.13 -35.05 -10.15
CA LEU A 552 -21.16 -36.48 -10.45
C LEU A 552 -22.58 -37.00 -10.49
N ASP A 553 -22.86 -37.93 -11.41
CA ASP A 553 -24.19 -38.52 -11.64
C ASP A 553 -24.53 -39.71 -10.70
N GLY A 554 -23.58 -40.13 -9.86
CA GLY A 554 -23.73 -41.24 -8.96
C GLY A 554 -23.73 -42.64 -9.64
N THR A 555 -23.43 -42.69 -10.93
CA THR A 555 -23.41 -43.93 -11.73
C THR A 555 -22.05 -44.28 -12.30
N THR A 556 -21.17 -43.26 -12.42
CA THR A 556 -19.85 -43.39 -13.04
C THR A 556 -18.76 -43.52 -11.97
N GLU A 557 -18.02 -44.65 -11.98
CA GLU A 557 -16.88 -44.88 -11.06
C GLU A 557 -15.60 -44.17 -11.52
N THR A 558 -15.39 -44.05 -12.86
CA THR A 558 -14.17 -43.45 -13.42
C THR A 558 -14.42 -41.98 -13.77
N ILE A 559 -13.64 -41.13 -13.14
CA ILE A 559 -13.71 -39.67 -13.30
C ILE A 559 -12.54 -39.22 -14.18
N LYS A 560 -12.83 -38.40 -15.19
CA LYS A 560 -11.84 -37.82 -16.12
C LYS A 560 -12.07 -36.33 -16.27
N GLY A 561 -10.97 -35.61 -16.43
CA GLY A 561 -11.02 -34.16 -16.69
C GLY A 561 -9.65 -33.61 -17.04
N VAL A 562 -9.61 -32.31 -17.16
CA VAL A 562 -8.37 -31.55 -17.35
C VAL A 562 -8.41 -30.39 -16.38
N LEU A 563 -7.37 -30.20 -15.57
CA LEU A 563 -7.22 -29.05 -14.71
C LEU A 563 -7.11 -27.78 -15.57
N GLN A 564 -7.69 -26.72 -15.11
CA GLN A 564 -7.90 -25.51 -15.94
C GLN A 564 -6.59 -24.82 -16.33
N TYR A 565 -5.53 -24.94 -15.52
CA TYR A 565 -4.31 -24.15 -15.65
C TYR A 565 -3.06 -25.04 -15.54
N PRO A 566 -2.72 -25.86 -16.54
CA PRO A 566 -1.46 -26.59 -16.59
C PRO A 566 -0.31 -25.64 -17.04
N PRO A 567 0.96 -25.97 -16.77
CA PRO A 567 1.43 -27.14 -16.04
C PRO A 567 1.16 -27.05 -14.54
N VAL A 568 0.91 -28.18 -13.91
CA VAL A 568 0.63 -28.30 -12.47
C VAL A 568 1.82 -28.94 -11.76
N ILE A 569 2.01 -28.58 -10.48
CA ILE A 569 3.17 -28.99 -9.72
C ILE A 569 2.89 -30.30 -8.99
N PRO A 570 3.74 -31.34 -9.17
CA PRO A 570 3.62 -32.59 -8.45
C PRO A 570 3.87 -32.42 -6.95
N ILE A 571 3.39 -33.38 -6.15
CA ILE A 571 3.73 -33.43 -4.72
C ILE A 571 5.23 -33.68 -4.55
N ASP A 572 5.84 -32.99 -3.60
CA ASP A 572 7.17 -33.37 -3.12
C ASP A 572 7.05 -34.65 -2.27
N PRO A 573 7.67 -35.75 -2.67
CA PRO A 573 7.55 -37.05 -1.98
C PRO A 573 8.17 -37.04 -0.56
N VAL A 574 9.01 -36.04 -0.24
CA VAL A 574 9.69 -35.92 1.07
C VAL A 574 8.87 -35.07 2.02
N SER A 575 8.47 -33.86 1.60
CA SER A 575 7.74 -32.90 2.45
C SER A 575 6.22 -33.02 2.35
N GLY A 576 5.70 -33.67 1.31
CA GLY A 576 4.27 -33.69 1.01
C GLY A 576 3.71 -32.35 0.53
N ALA A 577 4.59 -31.39 0.24
CA ALA A 577 4.19 -30.07 -0.24
C ALA A 577 3.87 -30.08 -1.74
N ASN A 578 3.08 -29.10 -2.18
CA ASN A 578 2.75 -28.81 -3.59
C ASN A 578 1.84 -29.83 -4.27
N GLY A 579 1.23 -30.72 -3.73
CA GLY A 579 0.47 -31.79 -4.37
C GLY A 579 -0.84 -31.34 -5.01
N ILE A 580 -1.38 -32.28 -5.79
CA ILE A 580 -2.70 -32.20 -6.36
C ILE A 580 -3.62 -33.09 -5.52
N ALA A 581 -4.77 -32.56 -5.14
CA ALA A 581 -5.77 -33.29 -4.40
C ALA A 581 -7.15 -33.13 -5.03
N PHE A 582 -7.91 -34.22 -5.07
CA PHE A 582 -9.31 -34.23 -5.44
C PHE A 582 -10.15 -34.68 -4.25
N ALA A 583 -11.25 -33.98 -4.00
CA ALA A 583 -12.18 -34.30 -2.92
C ALA A 583 -13.59 -34.51 -3.48
N VAL A 584 -14.24 -35.58 -3.05
CA VAL A 584 -15.64 -35.91 -3.38
C VAL A 584 -16.34 -36.35 -2.11
N ALA A 585 -17.19 -35.53 -1.55
CA ALA A 585 -17.83 -35.74 -0.26
C ALA A 585 -16.78 -36.03 0.85
N ASP A 586 -16.74 -37.26 1.39
CA ASP A 586 -15.81 -37.70 2.42
C ASP A 586 -14.57 -38.43 1.90
N ARG A 587 -14.35 -38.41 0.57
CA ARG A 587 -13.26 -39.13 -0.10
C ARG A 587 -12.21 -38.18 -0.60
N VAL A 588 -10.95 -38.61 -0.48
CA VAL A 588 -9.81 -37.82 -0.93
C VAL A 588 -8.89 -38.68 -1.81
N VAL A 589 -8.54 -38.12 -2.97
CA VAL A 589 -7.57 -38.67 -3.91
C VAL A 589 -6.44 -37.68 -4.07
N VAL A 590 -5.21 -38.12 -3.86
CA VAL A 590 -4.02 -37.28 -3.90
C VAL A 590 -2.99 -37.79 -4.91
N ASP A 591 -2.17 -36.90 -5.41
CA ASP A 591 -1.01 -37.17 -6.23
C ASP A 591 0.14 -37.77 -5.38
N ASP A 592 0.86 -38.78 -5.90
CA ASP A 592 2.01 -39.39 -5.25
C ASP A 592 3.36 -38.79 -5.68
N GLY A 593 3.35 -37.74 -6.50
CA GLY A 593 4.54 -37.09 -7.04
C GLY A 593 5.15 -37.77 -8.28
N ASN A 594 4.59 -38.88 -8.74
CA ASN A 594 5.07 -39.65 -9.89
C ASN A 594 4.01 -39.74 -11.00
N GLY A 595 2.97 -38.94 -10.94
CA GLY A 595 1.86 -38.94 -11.89
C GLY A 595 0.79 -39.99 -11.59
N ASN A 596 0.83 -40.66 -10.39
CA ASN A 596 -0.22 -41.54 -9.99
C ASN A 596 -1.12 -40.88 -8.94
N LEU A 597 -2.40 -41.18 -9.01
CA LEU A 597 -3.41 -40.73 -8.06
C LEU A 597 -3.72 -41.86 -7.08
N VAL A 598 -3.57 -41.61 -5.80
CA VAL A 598 -3.69 -42.58 -4.69
C VAL A 598 -4.69 -42.11 -3.63
N GLY A 599 -5.09 -42.96 -2.71
CA GLY A 599 -6.09 -42.68 -1.68
C GLY A 599 -7.37 -43.48 -1.91
N ASP A 600 -8.53 -42.84 -1.93
CA ASP A 600 -9.83 -43.50 -2.08
C ASP A 600 -10.13 -43.95 -3.53
N VAL A 601 -9.13 -44.52 -4.20
CA VAL A 601 -9.22 -45.04 -5.57
C VAL A 601 -9.28 -46.55 -5.62
N ASN A 602 -9.89 -47.08 -6.68
CA ASN A 602 -9.84 -48.50 -6.99
C ASN A 602 -8.46 -48.85 -7.58
N PRO A 603 -7.66 -49.71 -6.90
CA PRO A 603 -6.30 -50.02 -7.35
C PRO A 603 -6.23 -50.77 -8.69
N LEU A 604 -7.35 -51.31 -9.17
CA LEU A 604 -7.45 -51.97 -10.47
C LEU A 604 -7.88 -51.02 -11.59
N GLY A 605 -8.24 -49.74 -11.26
CA GLY A 605 -8.62 -48.72 -12.20
C GLY A 605 -7.40 -47.94 -12.74
N VAL A 606 -7.66 -47.10 -13.72
CA VAL A 606 -6.67 -46.10 -14.16
C VAL A 606 -6.68 -44.96 -13.15
N ASN A 607 -5.53 -44.62 -12.55
CA ASN A 607 -5.41 -43.57 -11.55
C ASN A 607 -4.13 -42.75 -11.86
N ARG A 608 -4.24 -41.70 -12.69
CA ARG A 608 -3.08 -40.95 -13.17
C ARG A 608 -3.41 -39.48 -13.40
N ILE A 609 -2.38 -38.69 -13.39
CA ILE A 609 -2.38 -37.30 -13.80
C ILE A 609 -1.17 -37.01 -14.68
N ASP A 610 -1.37 -36.17 -15.67
CA ASP A 610 -0.32 -35.62 -16.52
C ASP A 610 -0.08 -34.16 -16.08
N TYR A 611 1.09 -33.87 -15.56
CA TYR A 611 1.42 -32.57 -15.00
C TYR A 611 1.53 -31.48 -16.06
N ASP A 612 1.95 -31.81 -17.28
CA ASP A 612 2.14 -30.84 -18.36
C ASP A 612 0.79 -30.38 -18.96
N THR A 613 -0.13 -31.32 -19.10
CA THR A 613 -1.43 -31.06 -19.70
C THR A 613 -2.54 -30.85 -18.68
N GLY A 614 -2.30 -31.18 -17.40
CA GLY A 614 -3.30 -31.20 -16.35
C GLY A 614 -4.38 -32.27 -16.51
N ALA A 615 -4.23 -33.20 -17.48
CA ALA A 615 -5.21 -34.26 -17.73
C ALA A 615 -5.18 -35.29 -16.61
N TYR A 616 -6.32 -35.60 -16.03
CA TYR A 616 -6.44 -36.58 -14.96
C TYR A 616 -7.50 -37.65 -15.26
N GLU A 617 -7.28 -38.84 -14.75
CA GLU A 617 -8.21 -39.97 -14.79
C GLU A 617 -8.03 -40.80 -13.52
N PHE A 618 -9.10 -41.01 -12.76
CA PHE A 618 -9.09 -41.92 -11.62
C PHE A 618 -10.43 -42.61 -11.43
N THR A 619 -10.38 -43.80 -10.86
CA THR A 619 -11.54 -44.63 -10.56
C THR A 619 -11.74 -44.67 -9.05
N LEU A 620 -12.87 -44.23 -8.55
CA LEU A 620 -13.18 -44.26 -7.13
C LEU A 620 -13.36 -45.70 -6.63
N SER A 621 -12.99 -45.95 -5.37
CA SER A 621 -13.16 -47.24 -4.73
C SER A 621 -14.64 -47.64 -4.52
N THR A 622 -15.52 -46.62 -4.48
CA THR A 622 -16.98 -46.78 -4.36
C THR A 622 -17.68 -45.62 -5.08
N LEU A 623 -18.88 -45.88 -5.61
CA LEU A 623 -19.68 -44.85 -6.29
C LEU A 623 -20.00 -43.67 -5.37
N PRO A 624 -19.85 -42.43 -5.85
CA PRO A 624 -20.29 -41.25 -5.11
C PRO A 624 -21.83 -41.11 -5.17
N ALA A 625 -22.40 -40.33 -4.25
CA ALA A 625 -23.83 -40.03 -4.31
C ALA A 625 -24.12 -39.14 -5.56
N ASN A 626 -25.33 -39.34 -6.14
CA ASN A 626 -25.78 -38.48 -7.23
C ASN A 626 -25.85 -37.01 -6.77
N GLY A 627 -25.27 -36.10 -7.55
CA GLY A 627 -25.16 -34.68 -7.21
C GLY A 627 -23.93 -34.32 -6.36
N SER A 628 -23.06 -35.29 -6.00
CA SER A 628 -21.77 -34.97 -5.37
C SER A 628 -20.92 -34.10 -6.29
N ILE A 629 -20.24 -33.12 -5.72
CA ILE A 629 -19.34 -32.24 -6.46
C ILE A 629 -17.90 -32.71 -6.27
N LEU A 630 -17.17 -32.82 -7.39
CA LEU A 630 -15.73 -33.03 -7.39
C LEU A 630 -15.04 -31.68 -7.23
N TYR A 631 -14.24 -31.56 -6.18
CA TYR A 631 -13.34 -30.42 -5.99
C TYR A 631 -11.90 -30.84 -6.28
N SER A 632 -11.16 -29.97 -6.99
CA SER A 632 -9.71 -30.08 -7.13
C SER A 632 -9.00 -28.99 -6.34
N THR A 633 -7.81 -29.30 -5.83
CA THR A 633 -6.87 -28.34 -5.26
C THR A 633 -5.48 -28.67 -5.79
N TYR A 634 -4.81 -27.70 -6.39
CA TYR A 634 -3.48 -27.89 -6.99
C TYR A 634 -2.70 -26.59 -7.00
N LYS A 635 -1.38 -26.66 -7.17
CA LYS A 635 -0.51 -25.50 -7.32
C LYS A 635 -0.05 -25.36 -8.77
N GLN A 636 0.13 -24.14 -9.18
CA GLN A 636 0.53 -23.73 -10.52
C GLN A 636 1.65 -22.72 -10.41
N LEU A 637 2.66 -22.78 -11.28
CA LEU A 637 3.64 -21.71 -11.41
C LEU A 637 2.99 -20.46 -11.98
N LEU A 638 3.25 -19.30 -11.39
CA LEU A 638 2.85 -18.00 -11.94
C LEU A 638 3.81 -17.57 -13.06
N ARG A 639 3.99 -18.46 -14.04
CA ARG A 639 4.73 -18.24 -15.26
C ARG A 639 3.74 -18.38 -16.43
N VAL A 640 3.22 -17.26 -16.90
CA VAL A 640 2.10 -17.30 -17.83
C VAL A 640 2.52 -16.78 -19.19
N ASN A 641 2.51 -17.68 -20.18
CA ASN A 641 2.50 -17.29 -21.57
C ASN A 641 1.08 -16.81 -21.91
N ALA A 642 0.88 -15.49 -21.97
CA ALA A 642 -0.34 -14.86 -22.49
C ALA A 642 -1.65 -15.08 -21.71
N GLU A 643 -1.62 -15.19 -20.36
CA GLU A 643 -2.82 -15.24 -19.51
C GLU A 643 -2.76 -14.23 -18.36
N ASP A 644 -3.90 -13.98 -17.71
CA ASP A 644 -4.00 -13.12 -16.54
C ASP A 644 -3.30 -13.75 -15.33
N ILE A 645 -2.53 -12.97 -14.55
CA ILE A 645 -1.90 -13.42 -13.31
C ILE A 645 -2.86 -13.14 -12.15
N PRO A 646 -3.44 -14.15 -11.51
CA PRO A 646 -4.23 -13.96 -10.32
C PRO A 646 -3.31 -13.68 -9.11
N ILE A 647 -3.67 -12.70 -8.31
CA ILE A 647 -2.92 -12.29 -7.12
C ILE A 647 -3.75 -12.56 -5.86
N ASP A 648 -3.17 -13.21 -4.86
CA ASP A 648 -3.85 -13.41 -3.56
C ASP A 648 -3.97 -12.08 -2.82
N ALA A 649 -5.00 -11.94 -1.99
CA ALA A 649 -5.21 -10.75 -1.17
C ALA A 649 -4.08 -10.50 -0.15
N SER A 650 -3.23 -11.49 0.13
CA SER A 650 -2.03 -11.37 0.95
C SER A 650 -0.81 -10.82 0.20
N ASP A 651 -0.93 -10.56 -1.12
CA ASP A 651 0.17 -10.16 -1.97
C ASP A 651 -0.12 -8.83 -2.67
N MET A 652 0.92 -8.02 -2.78
CA MET A 652 0.91 -6.74 -3.49
C MET A 652 1.73 -6.89 -4.77
N PRO A 653 1.12 -6.77 -5.98
CA PRO A 653 1.87 -6.73 -7.21
C PRO A 653 2.61 -5.39 -7.33
N VAL A 654 3.90 -5.47 -7.63
CA VAL A 654 4.77 -4.30 -7.82
C VAL A 654 5.51 -4.40 -9.15
N LYS A 655 6.06 -3.28 -9.59
CA LYS A 655 6.90 -3.23 -10.79
C LYS A 655 8.13 -4.13 -10.64
N GLY A 656 8.36 -4.94 -11.66
CA GLY A 656 9.54 -5.77 -11.82
C GLY A 656 10.46 -5.22 -12.92
N THR A 657 10.95 -6.12 -13.77
CA THR A 657 11.83 -5.81 -14.89
C THR A 657 11.06 -5.78 -16.21
N TRP A 658 11.28 -4.74 -17.01
CA TRP A 658 10.74 -4.63 -18.36
C TRP A 658 11.81 -4.99 -19.39
N THR A 659 11.51 -5.93 -20.26
CA THR A 659 12.42 -6.35 -21.34
C THR A 659 11.72 -6.19 -22.69
N PHE A 660 12.34 -5.44 -23.59
CA PHE A 660 11.78 -5.21 -24.92
C PHE A 660 12.76 -5.69 -25.99
N SER A 661 12.22 -6.33 -27.02
CA SER A 661 12.88 -6.52 -28.29
C SER A 661 12.10 -5.72 -29.33
N SER A 662 12.75 -4.71 -29.92
CA SER A 662 12.05 -3.73 -30.75
C SER A 662 12.54 -3.77 -32.19
N SER A 663 11.60 -3.59 -33.12
CA SER A 663 11.87 -3.46 -34.56
C SER A 663 11.11 -2.24 -35.11
N SER A 664 11.67 -1.62 -36.15
CA SER A 664 11.07 -0.50 -36.88
C SER A 664 10.36 -0.99 -38.13
#